data_e1e2c229174bd3186f8c4a51f8d39ad5
#
_entry.id   e1e2c229174bd3186f8c4a51f8d39ad5
#
_cell.length_a   1.000
_cell.length_b   1.000
_cell.length_c   1.000
_cell.angle_alpha   90.00
_cell.angle_beta   90.00
_cell.angle_gamma   90.00
#
_symmetry.space_group_name_H-M   'P 1'
#
loop_
_entity.id
_entity.type
_entity.pdbx_description
1 polymer ?
#
loop_
_entity_poly.entity_id
_entity_poly.type
_entity_poly.pdbx_seq_one_letter_code
_entity_poly.pdbx_strand_id
1 'polypeptide(L)'
;MRKLLFILFVLPLFSTAQLARKVAGIDSALTYLYQHQLFNGTVLIGEKGKVLYKKAFGISAATNGKPLTTASSFNLASVSKQFTAMMIMILKEHGKLQYDDPIQKYLPSFPYNAITIRQLLTHTSGLPEYFDIAERHMNLLDTLTNESMLALLADKKPPLVFQPGEKWEYCNTNYTTLASIIEKVSGLSPDKFFEQYIAKPLKLSNTFIYSIKMKNYPASRIFGFHYENGKPVAEDLVWMDGIMGDGAVYSTVEDLYKWEQALYTEKLVKKATFNDAVTAAKLNNGKATNYGFGWFIDEPGVKISHTGSWVGFRNYIVRYLQKNQTLILLDNSRNTVARKIVADILEDKPCTLPQTELIANVQLIDGTGTAAKKSAVRIIDNKVFATGDLTPFPGESVIDGHGLTLAPGFIDSHSHHDWGLDKNPDAIAATNQGITTIVVGQDGGSEPVDTIKAMINDHPVSINVATYTGHASLREKVMKQTVLRAADSTEVNAMKKLLVDDIEKGSLGLSTGLEYEEAFYSTRDEVIELAKATATAGGRYISHIRSEDINIETSLDEIINIGREAKLPVQISHFKIAMRSKWGNSRKLLAQLEAARAQGVDITADCYPYTMWSSTPRVLFPKKDFTNPASALYATEELFDPSASVMTHFPANKNYEGKTVTEIGVINNESPSRALMRLIKEGEEKGASIAGASMSDDDVINFLKWNYTNICSDGADGGHPRGYGAFTRVLGHYVRDKKIMPLETAIYKMTGLTAEHLGIADRGLIMPGYYADLVLFDPSTVSDNSTFTDSKALSSGISMVWVNGKIVYQDKKTTHEHPGMFVARPGSK
;
A
#
# COMPACT_ATOMS: atom_id res chain seq x y z
N MET A 1 46.74 50.21 -8.39
CA MET A 1 46.70 48.98 -7.61
C MET A 1 45.97 49.18 -6.28
N ARG A 2 44.65 49.42 -6.28
CA ARG A 2 43.82 49.60 -5.05
C ARG A 2 42.39 49.12 -5.19
N LYS A 3 42.11 48.05 -5.97
CA LYS A 3 40.75 47.48 -6.11
C LYS A 3 40.64 45.96 -5.91
N LEU A 4 41.69 45.27 -5.43
CA LEU A 4 41.64 43.79 -5.28
C LEU A 4 41.57 43.29 -3.84
N LEU A 5 41.48 44.16 -2.82
CA LEU A 5 41.55 43.76 -1.40
C LEU A 5 40.17 43.69 -0.71
N PHE A 6 39.06 44.00 -1.40
CA PHE A 6 37.71 44.04 -0.76
C PHE A 6 36.85 42.78 -0.98
N ILE A 7 37.28 41.89 -1.91
CA ILE A 7 36.46 40.68 -2.24
C ILE A 7 36.76 39.52 -1.29
N LEU A 8 37.92 39.45 -0.65
CA LEU A 8 38.31 38.33 0.22
C LEU A 8 37.67 38.34 1.63
N PHE A 9 37.08 39.47 2.07
CA PHE A 9 36.45 39.58 3.39
C PHE A 9 34.90 39.36 3.36
N VAL A 10 34.27 39.38 2.20
CA VAL A 10 32.82 39.23 2.06
C VAL A 10 32.42 37.75 1.95
N LEU A 11 33.23 36.89 1.36
CA LEU A 11 32.96 35.45 1.20
C LEU A 11 32.74 34.69 2.53
N PRO A 12 33.52 34.85 3.62
CA PRO A 12 33.30 34.15 4.87
C PRO A 12 32.06 34.65 5.63
N LEU A 13 31.64 35.90 5.46
CA LEU A 13 30.45 36.48 6.08
C LEU A 13 29.15 35.94 5.46
N PHE A 14 29.14 35.73 4.13
CA PHE A 14 27.99 35.09 3.47
C PHE A 14 27.83 33.62 3.87
N SER A 15 28.91 32.88 4.00
CA SER A 15 28.93 31.47 4.41
C SER A 15 28.39 31.27 5.85
N THR A 16 28.77 32.11 6.80
CA THR A 16 28.32 32.06 8.20
C THR A 16 26.85 32.47 8.35
N ALA A 17 26.37 33.46 7.60
CA ALA A 17 24.97 33.86 7.59
C ALA A 17 24.06 32.79 6.98
N GLN A 18 24.50 32.11 5.92
CA GLN A 18 23.75 31.02 5.33
C GLN A 18 23.62 29.84 6.29
N LEU A 19 24.70 29.46 6.98
CA LEU A 19 24.70 28.36 7.95
C LEU A 19 23.80 28.69 9.16
N ALA A 20 23.84 29.93 9.66
CA ALA A 20 22.96 30.39 10.72
C ALA A 20 21.47 30.31 10.33
N ARG A 21 21.14 30.66 9.07
CA ARG A 21 19.79 30.51 8.53
C ARG A 21 19.33 29.05 8.49
N LYS A 22 20.19 28.12 8.03
CA LYS A 22 19.91 26.70 8.04
C LYS A 22 19.63 26.15 9.43
N VAL A 23 20.47 26.52 10.40
CA VAL A 23 20.28 26.12 11.79
C VAL A 23 18.96 26.62 12.35
N ALA A 24 18.59 27.88 12.10
CA ALA A 24 17.31 28.43 12.50
C ALA A 24 16.12 27.70 11.83
N GLY A 25 16.24 27.41 10.54
CA GLY A 25 15.24 26.60 9.79
C GLY A 25 15.06 25.20 10.37
N ILE A 26 16.19 24.54 10.73
CA ILE A 26 16.17 23.23 11.37
C ILE A 26 15.52 23.29 12.76
N ASP A 27 15.85 24.30 13.59
CA ASP A 27 15.22 24.45 14.91
C ASP A 27 13.71 24.65 14.79
N SER A 28 13.27 25.49 13.86
CA SER A 28 11.84 25.70 13.58
C SER A 28 11.15 24.42 13.11
N ALA A 29 11.76 23.71 12.18
CA ALA A 29 11.21 22.45 11.64
C ALA A 29 11.10 21.37 12.74
N LEU A 30 12.16 21.15 13.53
CA LEU A 30 12.13 20.18 14.62
C LEU A 30 11.17 20.57 15.74
N THR A 31 11.00 21.87 16.01
CA THR A 31 10.00 22.36 16.98
C THR A 31 8.59 22.03 16.48
N TYR A 32 8.30 22.30 15.22
CA TYR A 32 7.03 21.93 14.59
C TYR A 32 6.79 20.42 14.68
N LEU A 33 7.76 19.59 14.24
CA LEU A 33 7.65 18.14 14.25
C LEU A 33 7.40 17.60 15.67
N TYR A 34 8.11 18.14 16.67
CA TYR A 34 7.88 17.78 18.07
C TYR A 34 6.46 18.10 18.52
N GLN A 35 5.98 19.32 18.25
CA GLN A 35 4.62 19.75 18.59
C GLN A 35 3.53 18.89 17.93
N HIS A 36 3.84 18.28 16.79
CA HIS A 36 2.93 17.42 16.02
C HIS A 36 3.19 15.91 16.22
N GLN A 37 3.93 15.53 17.27
CA GLN A 37 4.25 14.12 17.61
C GLN A 37 5.00 13.36 16.47
N LEU A 38 5.72 14.08 15.62
CA LEU A 38 6.51 13.56 14.49
C LEU A 38 8.02 13.52 14.77
N PHE A 39 8.43 13.93 15.96
CA PHE A 39 9.80 13.86 16.45
C PHE A 39 9.82 13.90 17.98
N ASN A 40 10.53 13.00 18.60
CA ASN A 40 10.89 13.04 20.01
C ASN A 40 12.32 12.55 20.15
N GLY A 41 13.27 13.45 20.40
CA GLY A 41 14.66 13.02 20.28
C GLY A 41 15.70 14.11 20.49
N THR A 42 16.91 13.82 20.05
CA THR A 42 18.04 14.74 20.13
C THR A 42 18.70 14.91 18.76
N VAL A 43 19.24 16.10 18.55
CA VAL A 43 19.92 16.45 17.30
C VAL A 43 21.25 17.15 17.61
N LEU A 44 22.27 16.89 16.79
CA LEU A 44 23.53 17.62 16.78
C LEU A 44 23.98 17.84 15.34
N ILE A 45 24.39 19.08 15.03
CA ILE A 45 25.07 19.45 13.80
C ILE A 45 26.45 20.00 14.18
N GLY A 46 27.48 19.39 13.65
CA GLY A 46 28.84 19.81 13.83
C GLY A 46 29.56 20.08 12.53
N GLU A 47 30.52 20.97 12.52
CA GLU A 47 31.39 21.23 11.38
C GLU A 47 32.80 21.57 11.85
N LYS A 48 33.81 20.93 11.24
CA LYS A 48 35.26 21.18 11.51
C LYS A 48 35.61 21.16 13.00
N GLY A 49 35.07 20.18 13.73
CA GLY A 49 35.29 20.00 15.15
C GLY A 49 34.47 20.89 16.08
N LYS A 50 33.63 21.77 15.55
CA LYS A 50 32.76 22.67 16.34
C LYS A 50 31.30 22.22 16.26
N VAL A 51 30.63 22.23 17.41
CA VAL A 51 29.18 22.04 17.47
C VAL A 51 28.50 23.35 17.04
N LEU A 52 27.71 23.31 15.99
CA LEU A 52 26.95 24.44 15.45
C LEU A 52 25.55 24.51 16.05
N TYR A 53 24.96 23.37 16.28
CA TYR A 53 23.63 23.24 16.83
C TYR A 53 23.53 21.93 17.61
N LYS A 54 22.90 21.95 18.77
CA LYS A 54 22.45 20.76 19.49
C LYS A 54 21.22 21.07 20.34
N LYS A 55 20.25 20.20 20.33
CA LYS A 55 19.03 20.36 21.12
C LYS A 55 18.36 19.02 21.42
N ALA A 56 17.59 18.97 22.50
CA ALA A 56 16.73 17.86 22.84
C ALA A 56 15.28 18.30 22.83
N PHE A 57 14.39 17.41 22.40
CA PHE A 57 12.95 17.62 22.28
C PHE A 57 12.22 16.43 22.91
N GLY A 58 11.29 16.71 23.81
CA GLY A 58 10.36 15.73 24.32
C GLY A 58 10.85 14.93 25.53
N ILE A 59 10.42 13.68 25.63
CA ILE A 59 10.48 12.85 26.84
C ILE A 59 11.35 11.60 26.65
N SER A 60 11.93 11.15 27.77
CA SER A 60 12.87 10.02 27.79
C SER A 60 12.19 8.64 27.81
N ALA A 61 10.89 8.58 28.11
CA ALA A 61 10.11 7.35 28.13
C ALA A 61 8.62 7.66 28.19
N ALA A 62 7.77 6.74 27.70
CA ALA A 62 6.31 6.86 27.78
C ALA A 62 5.78 6.94 29.21
N THR A 63 6.43 6.29 30.16
CA THR A 63 5.89 6.08 31.51
C THR A 63 6.25 7.16 32.52
N ASN A 64 7.36 7.91 32.35
CA ASN A 64 7.85 8.82 33.36
C ASN A 64 7.94 10.30 32.96
N GLY A 65 7.70 10.62 31.70
CA GLY A 65 7.61 12.00 31.21
C GLY A 65 8.85 12.89 31.43
N LYS A 66 10.01 12.33 31.84
CA LYS A 66 11.23 13.10 32.08
C LYS A 66 11.71 13.74 30.78
N PRO A 67 12.07 15.03 30.79
CA PRO A 67 12.63 15.67 29.61
C PRO A 67 13.88 14.97 29.10
N LEU A 68 14.03 14.85 27.79
CA LEU A 68 15.27 14.48 27.15
C LEU A 68 16.33 15.57 27.35
N THR A 69 17.57 15.13 27.37
CA THR A 69 18.75 16.01 27.35
C THR A 69 19.70 15.56 26.24
N THR A 70 20.64 16.38 25.84
CA THR A 70 21.66 15.99 24.86
C THR A 70 22.63 14.90 25.39
N ALA A 71 22.55 14.61 26.68
CA ALA A 71 23.25 13.51 27.36
C ALA A 71 22.42 12.22 27.49
N SER A 72 21.21 12.19 26.94
CA SER A 72 20.36 10.98 26.90
C SER A 72 20.92 9.96 25.91
N SER A 73 21.07 8.70 26.35
CA SER A 73 21.62 7.60 25.54
C SER A 73 20.52 6.80 24.85
N PHE A 74 20.48 6.91 23.53
CA PHE A 74 19.53 6.21 22.65
C PHE A 74 20.10 4.87 22.21
N ASN A 75 19.26 3.85 22.05
CA ASN A 75 19.63 2.64 21.31
C ASN A 75 19.87 3.02 19.84
N LEU A 76 21.10 2.85 19.38
CA LEU A 76 21.51 3.25 18.03
C LEU A 76 20.99 2.34 16.94
N ALA A 77 20.47 1.16 17.32
CA ALA A 77 20.10 0.13 16.35
C ALA A 77 21.24 -0.13 15.35
N SER A 78 20.96 -0.18 14.05
CA SER A 78 21.98 -0.50 13.04
C SER A 78 23.10 0.54 12.88
N VAL A 79 22.99 1.75 13.42
CA VAL A 79 24.14 2.66 13.51
C VAL A 79 25.27 2.05 14.35
N SER A 80 24.99 1.05 15.19
CA SER A 80 25.96 0.25 15.96
C SER A 80 26.98 -0.49 15.09
N LYS A 81 26.60 -0.81 13.84
CA LYS A 81 27.48 -1.56 12.90
C LYS A 81 28.84 -0.88 12.66
N GLN A 82 28.89 0.45 12.74
CA GLN A 82 30.13 1.21 12.66
C GLN A 82 31.13 0.82 13.75
N PHE A 83 30.63 0.61 14.95
CA PHE A 83 31.46 0.23 16.12
C PHE A 83 31.92 -1.22 15.99
N THR A 84 31.04 -2.13 15.55
CA THR A 84 31.41 -3.53 15.30
C THR A 84 32.48 -3.62 14.21
N ALA A 85 32.34 -2.89 13.13
CA ALA A 85 33.34 -2.81 12.06
C ALA A 85 34.66 -2.25 12.59
N MET A 86 34.65 -1.21 13.44
CA MET A 86 35.86 -0.65 14.05
C MET A 86 36.55 -1.67 14.95
N MET A 87 35.82 -2.47 15.71
CA MET A 87 36.41 -3.53 16.55
C MET A 87 37.13 -4.58 15.67
N ILE A 88 36.58 -4.96 14.54
CA ILE A 88 37.26 -5.83 13.54
C ILE A 88 38.51 -5.15 12.96
N MET A 89 38.42 -3.86 12.61
CA MET A 89 39.58 -3.09 12.10
C MET A 89 40.72 -3.01 13.12
N ILE A 90 40.40 -2.81 14.39
CA ILE A 90 41.41 -2.82 15.49
C ILE A 90 42.06 -4.21 15.61
N LEU A 91 41.28 -5.29 15.57
CA LEU A 91 41.81 -6.65 15.60
C LEU A 91 42.70 -6.95 14.38
N LYS A 92 42.37 -6.45 13.23
CA LYS A 92 43.19 -6.56 12.00
C LYS A 92 44.52 -5.82 12.16
N GLU A 93 44.52 -4.59 12.69
CA GLU A 93 45.76 -3.84 12.93
C GLU A 93 46.66 -4.48 13.99
N HIS A 94 46.07 -5.14 14.98
CA HIS A 94 46.79 -5.95 15.96
C HIS A 94 47.29 -7.30 15.42
N GLY A 95 47.10 -7.59 14.11
CA GLY A 95 47.51 -8.83 13.46
C GLY A 95 46.76 -10.09 13.91
N LYS A 96 45.59 -9.92 14.54
CA LYS A 96 44.79 -11.04 15.08
C LYS A 96 43.90 -11.72 14.03
N LEU A 97 43.56 -11.02 12.96
CA LEU A 97 42.76 -11.50 11.82
C LEU A 97 43.11 -10.75 10.54
N GLN A 98 42.66 -11.30 9.39
CA GLN A 98 42.64 -10.62 8.09
C GLN A 98 41.22 -10.56 7.56
N TYR A 99 40.88 -9.53 6.77
CA TYR A 99 39.50 -9.40 6.22
C TYR A 99 39.12 -10.57 5.32
N ASP A 100 40.10 -11.14 4.63
CA ASP A 100 39.87 -12.25 3.69
C ASP A 100 40.03 -13.64 4.35
N ASP A 101 40.21 -13.70 5.66
CA ASP A 101 40.13 -14.95 6.40
C ASP A 101 38.73 -15.54 6.33
N PRO A 102 38.61 -16.87 6.10
CA PRO A 102 37.33 -17.56 6.17
C PRO A 102 36.82 -17.58 7.64
N ILE A 103 35.52 -17.41 7.83
CA ILE A 103 34.84 -17.33 9.13
C ILE A 103 35.20 -18.58 9.98
N GLN A 104 35.24 -19.76 9.39
CA GLN A 104 35.48 -21.03 10.05
C GLN A 104 36.87 -21.13 10.73
N LYS A 105 37.83 -20.32 10.33
CA LYS A 105 39.07 -20.15 11.04
C LYS A 105 38.85 -19.76 12.50
N TYR A 106 37.79 -19.02 12.80
CA TYR A 106 37.46 -18.49 14.11
C TYR A 106 36.24 -19.15 14.76
N LEU A 107 35.29 -19.59 13.91
CA LEU A 107 34.04 -20.25 14.28
C LEU A 107 33.93 -21.60 13.55
N PRO A 108 34.64 -22.67 14.00
CA PRO A 108 34.71 -23.95 13.26
C PRO A 108 33.36 -24.63 13.01
N SER A 109 32.38 -24.40 13.90
CA SER A 109 31.01 -24.96 13.75
C SER A 109 30.11 -24.17 12.79
N PHE A 110 30.60 -23.06 12.23
CA PHE A 110 29.80 -22.24 11.32
C PHE A 110 29.51 -23.02 10.01
N PRO A 111 28.24 -23.14 9.57
CA PRO A 111 27.86 -24.12 8.58
C PRO A 111 28.23 -23.79 7.11
N TYR A 112 28.78 -22.60 6.82
CA TYR A 112 29.04 -22.13 5.46
C TYR A 112 30.54 -21.89 5.22
N ASN A 113 31.11 -22.68 4.29
CA ASN A 113 32.56 -22.82 4.14
C ASN A 113 33.30 -21.69 3.39
N ALA A 114 32.64 -20.87 2.63
CA ALA A 114 33.30 -19.96 1.70
C ALA A 114 33.16 -18.47 2.05
N ILE A 115 32.63 -18.16 3.22
CA ILE A 115 32.37 -16.77 3.61
C ILE A 115 33.57 -16.19 4.34
N THR A 116 33.98 -14.99 3.96
CA THR A 116 35.06 -14.24 4.60
C THR A 116 34.55 -13.13 5.52
N ILE A 117 35.41 -12.63 6.42
CA ILE A 117 35.12 -11.48 7.28
C ILE A 117 34.76 -10.24 6.44
N ARG A 118 35.45 -10.03 5.29
CA ARG A 118 35.15 -8.93 4.35
C ARG A 118 33.70 -9.00 3.87
N GLN A 119 33.24 -10.18 3.48
CA GLN A 119 31.88 -10.38 2.97
C GLN A 119 30.83 -10.15 4.05
N LEU A 120 31.12 -10.44 5.31
CA LEU A 120 30.26 -10.05 6.45
C LEU A 120 30.21 -8.53 6.62
N LEU A 121 31.39 -7.86 6.64
CA LEU A 121 31.48 -6.40 6.80
C LEU A 121 30.70 -5.65 5.71
N THR A 122 30.61 -6.20 4.50
CA THR A 122 30.07 -5.54 3.30
C THR A 122 28.69 -6.03 2.88
N HIS A 123 28.06 -6.93 3.62
CA HIS A 123 26.76 -7.53 3.29
C HIS A 123 26.73 -8.25 1.91
N THR A 124 27.83 -8.95 1.61
CA THR A 124 27.96 -9.74 0.37
C THR A 124 28.13 -11.24 0.63
N SER A 125 27.80 -11.69 1.84
CA SER A 125 27.95 -13.09 2.28
C SER A 125 26.92 -14.05 1.72
N GLY A 126 25.70 -13.59 1.45
CA GLY A 126 24.53 -14.42 1.10
C GLY A 126 23.91 -15.16 2.28
N LEU A 127 24.28 -14.81 3.53
CA LEU A 127 23.65 -15.40 4.71
C LEU A 127 22.16 -15.06 4.79
N PRO A 128 21.32 -16.01 5.22
CA PRO A 128 19.92 -15.72 5.53
C PRO A 128 19.79 -14.86 6.78
N GLU A 129 18.68 -14.11 6.88
CA GLU A 129 18.40 -13.25 8.02
C GLU A 129 18.05 -14.07 9.28
N TYR A 130 18.73 -13.83 10.39
CA TYR A 130 18.56 -14.61 11.61
C TYR A 130 17.18 -14.42 12.25
N PHE A 131 16.52 -13.27 12.03
CA PHE A 131 15.17 -13.02 12.55
C PHE A 131 14.19 -14.08 12.08
N ASP A 132 14.14 -14.33 10.77
CA ASP A 132 13.24 -15.31 10.15
C ASP A 132 13.48 -16.74 10.64
N ILE A 133 14.74 -17.06 10.90
CA ILE A 133 15.14 -18.40 11.38
C ILE A 133 14.73 -18.56 12.83
N ALA A 134 14.99 -17.56 13.66
CA ALA A 134 14.68 -17.59 15.08
C ALA A 134 13.16 -17.60 15.32
N GLU A 135 12.39 -16.80 14.61
CA GLU A 135 10.91 -16.78 14.70
C GLU A 135 10.29 -18.15 14.39
N ARG A 136 10.86 -18.88 13.43
CA ARG A 136 10.34 -20.22 13.02
C ARG A 136 10.75 -21.35 13.94
N HIS A 137 11.86 -21.20 14.70
CA HIS A 137 12.50 -22.33 15.36
C HIS A 137 12.79 -22.15 16.85
N MET A 138 12.55 -20.97 17.41
CA MET A 138 12.74 -20.70 18.83
C MET A 138 11.41 -20.50 19.55
N ASN A 139 11.43 -20.75 20.86
CA ASN A 139 10.38 -20.25 21.73
C ASN A 139 10.62 -18.74 21.95
N LEU A 140 9.68 -17.90 21.52
CA LEU A 140 9.78 -16.44 21.61
C LEU A 140 9.75 -15.89 23.05
N LEU A 141 9.57 -16.77 24.06
CA LEU A 141 9.74 -16.43 25.47
C LEU A 141 11.20 -16.47 25.90
N ASP A 142 12.08 -17.11 25.13
CA ASP A 142 13.51 -17.19 25.41
C ASP A 142 14.24 -16.00 24.76
N THR A 143 15.24 -15.46 25.45
CA THR A 143 16.05 -14.37 24.88
C THR A 143 17.07 -14.93 23.90
N LEU A 144 17.05 -14.45 22.66
CA LEU A 144 18.02 -14.80 21.63
C LEU A 144 19.37 -14.12 21.92
N THR A 145 20.44 -14.92 21.89
CA THR A 145 21.85 -14.46 22.08
C THR A 145 22.69 -14.78 20.85
N ASN A 146 23.88 -14.18 20.73
CA ASN A 146 24.81 -14.53 19.64
C ASN A 146 25.18 -16.03 19.68
N GLU A 147 25.34 -16.62 20.84
CA GLU A 147 25.62 -18.05 20.99
C GLU A 147 24.45 -18.91 20.50
N SER A 148 23.23 -18.64 20.96
CA SER A 148 22.06 -19.40 20.56
C SER A 148 21.74 -19.20 19.06
N MET A 149 22.00 -18.03 18.50
CA MET A 149 21.86 -17.75 17.06
C MET A 149 22.84 -18.59 16.24
N LEU A 150 24.14 -18.66 16.66
CA LEU A 150 25.14 -19.50 15.98
C LEU A 150 24.80 -20.99 16.08
N ALA A 151 24.32 -21.44 17.24
CA ALA A 151 23.87 -22.82 17.44
C ALA A 151 22.67 -23.15 16.51
N LEU A 152 21.73 -22.23 16.39
CA LEU A 152 20.56 -22.38 15.51
C LEU A 152 20.96 -22.46 14.03
N LEU A 153 21.88 -21.61 13.57
CA LEU A 153 22.43 -21.69 12.21
C LEU A 153 23.17 -23.01 11.96
N ALA A 154 23.93 -23.50 12.93
CA ALA A 154 24.66 -24.77 12.82
C ALA A 154 23.72 -25.98 12.79
N ASP A 155 22.62 -25.95 13.53
CA ASP A 155 21.60 -27.00 13.58
C ASP A 155 20.74 -27.03 12.30
N LYS A 156 20.15 -25.88 11.92
CA LYS A 156 19.17 -25.78 10.83
C LYS A 156 19.80 -25.69 9.43
N LYS A 157 21.01 -25.16 9.33
CA LYS A 157 21.76 -24.99 8.09
C LYS A 157 20.90 -24.45 6.93
N PRO A 158 20.15 -23.34 7.12
CA PRO A 158 19.32 -22.81 6.07
C PRO A 158 20.17 -22.49 4.83
N PRO A 159 19.63 -22.63 3.60
CA PRO A 159 20.40 -22.36 2.39
C PRO A 159 20.82 -20.89 2.32
N LEU A 160 21.97 -20.63 1.67
CA LEU A 160 22.37 -19.27 1.33
C LEU A 160 21.34 -18.65 0.36
N VAL A 161 21.06 -17.36 0.54
CA VAL A 161 20.14 -16.59 -0.33
C VAL A 161 20.80 -16.40 -1.71
N PHE A 162 22.13 -16.24 -1.74
CA PHE A 162 22.97 -16.18 -2.96
C PHE A 162 24.40 -16.61 -2.61
N GLN A 163 25.22 -16.88 -3.62
CA GLN A 163 26.60 -17.25 -3.40
C GLN A 163 27.46 -16.07 -2.90
N PRO A 164 28.43 -16.29 -1.99
CA PRO A 164 29.26 -15.23 -1.44
C PRO A 164 29.94 -14.38 -2.54
N GLY A 165 29.74 -13.07 -2.47
CA GLY A 165 30.25 -12.09 -3.42
C GLY A 165 29.42 -11.93 -4.70
N GLU A 166 28.36 -12.68 -4.91
CA GLU A 166 27.52 -12.61 -6.11
C GLU A 166 26.61 -11.38 -6.10
N LYS A 167 26.03 -11.07 -4.94
CA LYS A 167 25.09 -9.96 -4.74
C LYS A 167 25.42 -9.19 -3.47
N TRP A 168 24.82 -8.02 -3.37
CA TRP A 168 24.74 -7.24 -2.15
C TRP A 168 23.30 -7.30 -1.61
N GLU A 169 23.16 -7.70 -0.35
CA GLU A 169 21.90 -7.69 0.36
C GLU A 169 22.16 -7.48 1.85
N TYR A 170 21.53 -6.44 2.40
CA TYR A 170 21.69 -6.11 3.81
C TYR A 170 21.15 -7.24 4.69
N CYS A 171 21.99 -7.74 5.59
CA CYS A 171 21.68 -8.88 6.44
C CYS A 171 22.29 -8.70 7.84
N ASN A 172 21.46 -8.75 8.88
CA ASN A 172 21.91 -8.55 10.27
C ASN A 172 22.76 -9.73 10.78
N THR A 173 22.53 -10.94 10.31
CA THR A 173 23.34 -12.13 10.61
C THR A 173 24.84 -11.89 10.41
N ASN A 174 25.21 -11.06 9.45
CA ASN A 174 26.60 -10.71 9.19
C ASN A 174 27.26 -10.08 10.42
N TYR A 175 26.63 -9.06 10.99
CA TYR A 175 27.23 -8.28 12.07
C TYR A 175 27.12 -8.96 13.44
N THR A 176 26.11 -9.79 13.64
CA THR A 176 26.03 -10.65 14.83
C THR A 176 27.14 -11.71 14.80
N THR A 177 27.44 -12.27 13.62
CA THR A 177 28.57 -13.19 13.41
C THR A 177 29.92 -12.49 13.64
N LEU A 178 30.08 -11.23 13.18
CA LEU A 178 31.29 -10.43 13.45
C LEU A 178 31.51 -10.21 14.96
N ALA A 179 30.46 -9.96 15.74
CA ALA A 179 30.53 -9.83 17.19
C ALA A 179 31.05 -11.12 17.85
N SER A 180 30.59 -12.27 17.39
CA SER A 180 31.08 -13.57 17.88
C SER A 180 32.56 -13.83 17.50
N ILE A 181 32.98 -13.37 16.32
CA ILE A 181 34.41 -13.42 15.92
C ILE A 181 35.26 -12.51 16.82
N ILE A 182 34.77 -11.29 17.13
CA ILE A 182 35.43 -10.36 18.03
C ILE A 182 35.67 -11.04 19.40
N GLU A 183 34.65 -11.66 19.98
CA GLU A 183 34.74 -12.38 21.24
C GLU A 183 35.74 -13.52 21.16
N LYS A 184 35.67 -14.35 20.14
CA LYS A 184 36.54 -15.52 19.96
C LYS A 184 38.02 -15.13 19.80
N VAL A 185 38.29 -14.07 19.03
CA VAL A 185 39.66 -13.64 18.69
C VAL A 185 40.31 -12.84 19.82
N SER A 186 39.52 -12.02 20.51
CA SER A 186 40.02 -11.15 21.58
C SER A 186 40.02 -11.80 22.97
N GLY A 187 39.16 -12.80 23.20
CA GLY A 187 38.88 -13.36 24.52
C GLY A 187 38.04 -12.44 25.42
N LEU A 188 37.54 -11.33 24.87
CA LEU A 188 36.67 -10.36 25.56
C LEU A 188 35.29 -10.35 24.90
N SER A 189 34.21 -10.26 25.70
CA SER A 189 32.90 -10.03 25.16
C SER A 189 32.87 -8.68 24.38
N PRO A 190 31.99 -8.53 23.35
CA PRO A 190 31.96 -7.33 22.52
C PRO A 190 31.81 -6.02 23.30
N ASP A 191 31.01 -6.01 24.38
CA ASP A 191 30.84 -4.87 25.27
C ASP A 191 32.13 -4.49 26.00
N LYS A 192 32.93 -5.49 26.48
CA LYS A 192 34.19 -5.27 27.15
C LYS A 192 35.30 -4.84 26.19
N PHE A 193 35.32 -5.43 24.99
CA PHE A 193 36.25 -5.00 23.95
C PHE A 193 35.96 -3.55 23.53
N PHE A 194 34.71 -3.19 23.29
CA PHE A 194 34.27 -1.84 22.99
C PHE A 194 34.69 -0.86 24.10
N GLU A 195 34.38 -1.17 25.35
CA GLU A 195 34.74 -0.35 26.50
C GLU A 195 36.24 -0.05 26.52
N GLN A 196 37.08 -1.09 26.38
CA GLN A 196 38.52 -1.00 26.51
C GLN A 196 39.18 -0.27 25.33
N TYR A 197 38.81 -0.59 24.11
CA TYR A 197 39.53 -0.16 22.90
C TYR A 197 38.88 1.03 22.17
N ILE A 198 37.64 1.38 22.49
CA ILE A 198 36.93 2.48 21.82
C ILE A 198 36.43 3.51 22.85
N ALA A 199 35.57 3.11 23.78
CA ALA A 199 34.90 4.06 24.66
C ALA A 199 35.88 4.79 25.60
N LYS A 200 36.79 4.09 26.27
CA LYS A 200 37.78 4.71 27.15
C LYS A 200 38.77 5.61 26.40
N PRO A 201 39.41 5.19 25.28
CA PRO A 201 40.34 6.05 24.52
C PRO A 201 39.70 7.32 24.02
N LEU A 202 38.42 7.28 23.62
CA LEU A 202 37.68 8.43 23.09
C LEU A 202 36.90 9.20 24.15
N LYS A 203 36.90 8.73 25.41
CA LYS A 203 36.14 9.33 26.52
C LYS A 203 34.62 9.42 26.21
N LEU A 204 34.03 8.33 25.67
CA LEU A 204 32.63 8.20 25.41
C LEU A 204 31.90 7.77 26.67
N SER A 205 31.65 8.70 27.59
CA SER A 205 31.16 8.41 28.94
C SER A 205 29.72 7.91 29.02
N ASN A 206 28.92 8.18 28.00
CA ASN A 206 27.50 7.81 27.89
C ASN A 206 27.24 6.85 26.73
N THR A 207 28.29 6.18 26.24
CA THR A 207 28.20 5.16 25.17
C THR A 207 28.57 3.79 25.70
N PHE A 208 27.72 2.82 25.50
CA PHE A 208 27.92 1.43 25.97
C PHE A 208 27.18 0.46 25.04
N ILE A 209 27.63 -0.81 25.05
CA ILE A 209 26.86 -1.89 24.41
C ILE A 209 25.95 -2.50 25.47
N TYR A 210 24.66 -2.57 25.20
CA TYR A 210 23.70 -3.26 26.04
C TYR A 210 24.04 -4.76 26.08
N SER A 211 23.94 -5.35 27.24
CA SER A 211 24.11 -6.80 27.47
C SER A 211 23.04 -7.27 28.45
N ILE A 212 22.43 -8.41 28.18
CA ILE A 212 21.47 -9.05 29.09
C ILE A 212 22.09 -9.41 30.47
N LYS A 213 23.41 -9.45 30.53
CA LYS A 213 24.16 -9.66 31.79
C LYS A 213 24.31 -8.39 32.64
N MET A 214 23.86 -7.24 32.10
CA MET A 214 23.96 -5.95 32.77
C MET A 214 22.98 -5.89 33.94
N LYS A 215 23.48 -5.76 35.17
CA LYS A 215 22.65 -5.72 36.38
C LYS A 215 21.93 -4.38 36.55
N ASN A 216 22.58 -3.28 36.15
CA ASN A 216 22.04 -1.92 36.25
C ASN A 216 22.29 -1.18 34.95
N TYR A 217 21.28 -0.49 34.47
CA TYR A 217 21.39 0.37 33.29
C TYR A 217 22.05 1.70 33.66
N PRO A 218 22.93 2.26 32.80
CA PRO A 218 23.40 3.63 32.98
C PRO A 218 22.23 4.60 33.10
N ALA A 219 22.36 5.60 33.99
CA ALA A 219 21.30 6.58 34.24
C ALA A 219 20.95 7.41 33.00
N SER A 220 21.83 7.48 32.00
CA SER A 220 21.63 8.13 30.74
C SER A 220 20.74 7.34 29.74
N ARG A 221 20.54 6.03 29.97
CA ARG A 221 19.71 5.20 29.09
C ARG A 221 18.27 5.69 29.08
N ILE A 222 17.71 5.85 27.88
CA ILE A 222 16.31 6.16 27.68
C ILE A 222 15.56 4.98 27.05
N PHE A 223 14.25 5.09 26.96
CA PHE A 223 13.36 4.03 26.50
C PHE A 223 12.65 4.45 25.23
N GLY A 224 12.43 3.48 24.35
CA GLY A 224 11.66 3.68 23.14
C GLY A 224 10.15 3.70 23.42
N PHE A 225 9.40 4.35 22.56
CA PHE A 225 7.94 4.33 22.54
C PHE A 225 7.41 4.65 21.14
N HIS A 226 6.11 4.48 20.95
CA HIS A 226 5.38 5.01 19.80
C HIS A 226 4.12 5.73 20.29
N TYR A 227 3.50 6.51 19.42
CA TYR A 227 2.20 7.11 19.72
C TYR A 227 1.08 6.19 19.25
N GLU A 228 0.17 5.85 20.16
CA GLU A 228 -1.06 5.16 19.86
C GLU A 228 -2.23 6.03 20.36
N ASN A 229 -3.14 6.38 19.44
CA ASN A 229 -4.26 7.29 19.75
C ASN A 229 -3.82 8.57 20.45
N GLY A 230 -2.72 9.18 19.98
CA GLY A 230 -2.16 10.42 20.51
C GLY A 230 -1.41 10.27 21.84
N LYS A 231 -1.34 9.08 22.44
CA LYS A 231 -0.66 8.81 23.72
C LYS A 231 0.61 7.99 23.50
N PRO A 232 1.70 8.28 24.26
CA PRO A 232 2.92 7.48 24.15
C PRO A 232 2.72 6.10 24.81
N VAL A 233 3.04 5.05 24.06
CA VAL A 233 3.01 3.65 24.50
C VAL A 233 4.43 3.10 24.47
N ALA A 234 4.88 2.49 25.56
CA ALA A 234 6.24 1.96 25.69
C ALA A 234 6.53 0.88 24.65
N GLU A 235 7.68 0.99 23.99
CA GLU A 235 8.18 0.04 23.01
C GLU A 235 9.72 0.00 23.15
N ASP A 236 10.22 -0.91 23.98
CA ASP A 236 11.65 -0.94 24.33
C ASP A 236 12.26 -2.33 24.06
N LEU A 237 12.62 -3.08 25.07
CA LEU A 237 13.32 -4.36 24.90
C LEU A 237 12.37 -5.47 24.43
N VAL A 238 12.90 -6.34 23.56
CA VAL A 238 12.21 -7.53 23.05
C VAL A 238 13.11 -8.77 23.20
N TRP A 239 12.57 -9.96 22.95
CA TRP A 239 13.27 -11.24 23.08
C TRP A 239 14.59 -11.35 22.28
N MET A 240 14.77 -10.51 21.26
CA MET A 240 15.99 -10.45 20.43
C MET A 240 17.09 -9.54 21.01
N ASP A 241 16.87 -8.84 22.10
CA ASP A 241 17.86 -7.88 22.65
C ASP A 241 19.04 -8.52 23.40
N GLY A 242 19.16 -9.84 23.37
CA GLY A 242 20.38 -10.52 23.75
C GLY A 242 21.46 -10.56 22.67
N ILE A 243 21.14 -10.11 21.47
CA ILE A 243 22.07 -10.04 20.33
C ILE A 243 22.93 -8.78 20.40
N MET A 244 24.20 -8.93 20.05
CA MET A 244 25.18 -7.83 19.90
C MET A 244 25.79 -7.86 18.51
N GLY A 245 26.23 -6.69 18.04
CA GLY A 245 27.02 -6.53 16.81
C GLY A 245 26.26 -5.84 15.69
N ASP A 246 25.06 -6.23 15.38
CA ASP A 246 24.19 -5.57 14.41
C ASP A 246 23.46 -4.36 15.01
N GLY A 247 23.30 -4.37 16.33
CA GLY A 247 22.64 -3.37 17.17
C GLY A 247 23.25 -3.28 18.56
N ALA A 248 22.44 -2.91 19.54
CA ALA A 248 22.72 -2.90 20.98
C ALA A 248 23.67 -1.79 21.50
N VAL A 249 24.26 -0.94 20.67
CA VAL A 249 25.00 0.24 21.16
C VAL A 249 24.02 1.32 21.57
N TYR A 250 24.19 1.83 22.78
CA TYR A 250 23.52 3.05 23.25
C TYR A 250 24.50 4.21 23.24
N SER A 251 24.09 5.39 22.80
CA SER A 251 24.94 6.58 22.75
C SER A 251 24.14 7.87 22.79
N THR A 252 24.87 8.99 22.99
CA THR A 252 24.35 10.34 22.94
C THR A 252 24.82 11.08 21.68
N VAL A 253 24.15 12.14 21.28
CA VAL A 253 24.62 12.98 20.15
C VAL A 253 26.01 13.56 20.39
N GLU A 254 26.37 13.84 21.66
CA GLU A 254 27.69 14.39 22.01
C GLU A 254 28.80 13.32 21.89
N ASP A 255 28.56 12.11 22.37
CA ASP A 255 29.53 11.04 22.27
C ASP A 255 29.67 10.54 20.82
N LEU A 256 28.57 10.50 20.07
CA LEU A 256 28.63 10.22 18.62
C LEU A 256 29.40 11.28 17.84
N TYR A 257 29.33 12.53 18.26
CA TYR A 257 30.15 13.56 17.63
C TYR A 257 31.64 13.42 17.96
N LYS A 258 32.00 13.04 19.22
CA LYS A 258 33.39 12.67 19.55
C LYS A 258 33.86 11.46 18.75
N TRP A 259 33.02 10.45 18.62
CA TRP A 259 33.27 9.28 17.77
C TRP A 259 33.55 9.69 16.32
N GLU A 260 32.66 10.44 15.73
CA GLU A 260 32.76 10.92 14.36
C GLU A 260 34.03 11.75 14.13
N GLN A 261 34.35 12.66 15.02
CA GLN A 261 35.58 13.45 14.93
C GLN A 261 36.85 12.59 15.08
N ALA A 262 36.81 11.52 15.88
CA ALA A 262 37.93 10.60 16.00
C ALA A 262 38.24 9.86 14.68
N LEU A 263 37.26 9.66 13.81
CA LEU A 263 37.44 9.00 12.52
C LEU A 263 38.26 9.83 11.51
N TYR A 264 38.50 11.12 11.78
CA TYR A 264 39.47 11.96 11.03
C TYR A 264 40.89 11.84 11.58
N THR A 265 41.10 11.05 12.61
CA THR A 265 42.40 10.90 13.27
C THR A 265 42.83 9.42 13.23
N GLU A 266 44.05 9.14 13.67
CA GLU A 266 44.57 7.77 13.80
C GLU A 266 44.53 7.26 15.25
N LYS A 267 43.62 7.79 16.09
CA LYS A 267 43.53 7.39 17.51
C LYS A 267 43.12 5.92 17.73
N LEU A 268 42.35 5.36 16.80
CA LEU A 268 41.86 3.99 16.90
C LEU A 268 42.52 3.06 15.89
N VAL A 269 42.61 3.47 14.66
CA VAL A 269 43.23 2.74 13.55
C VAL A 269 43.91 3.74 12.59
N LYS A 270 44.82 3.25 11.76
CA LYS A 270 45.50 4.07 10.74
C LYS A 270 44.48 4.56 9.70
N LYS A 271 44.75 5.71 9.14
CA LYS A 271 43.91 6.29 8.09
C LYS A 271 43.69 5.33 6.92
N ALA A 272 44.75 4.60 6.52
CA ALA A 272 44.66 3.58 5.46
C ALA A 272 43.62 2.48 5.81
N THR A 273 43.59 2.00 7.05
CA THR A 273 42.64 1.01 7.52
C THR A 273 41.22 1.56 7.58
N PHE A 274 41.04 2.81 7.99
CA PHE A 274 39.72 3.45 7.98
C PHE A 274 39.20 3.70 6.56
N ASN A 275 40.10 3.96 5.60
CA ASN A 275 39.71 4.12 4.19
C ASN A 275 39.01 2.86 3.63
N ASP A 276 39.37 1.66 4.09
CA ASP A 276 38.66 0.43 3.73
C ASP A 276 37.16 0.51 4.12
N ALA A 277 36.83 1.12 5.26
CA ALA A 277 35.47 1.21 5.77
C ALA A 277 34.59 2.18 4.95
N VAL A 278 35.19 3.21 4.35
CA VAL A 278 34.47 4.23 3.57
C VAL A 278 34.61 4.04 2.04
N THR A 279 35.12 2.88 1.65
CA THR A 279 35.23 2.45 0.25
C THR A 279 34.14 1.45 -0.07
N ALA A 280 33.40 1.69 -1.13
CA ALA A 280 32.35 0.79 -1.61
C ALA A 280 32.92 -0.60 -1.96
N ALA A 281 32.33 -1.65 -1.44
CA ALA A 281 32.71 -3.01 -1.76
C ALA A 281 32.45 -3.35 -3.23
N LYS A 282 33.18 -4.34 -3.76
CA LYS A 282 32.99 -4.86 -5.11
C LYS A 282 32.50 -6.29 -5.07
N LEU A 283 31.56 -6.60 -5.92
CA LEU A 283 31.09 -7.96 -6.18
C LEU A 283 32.09 -8.77 -7.02
N ASN A 284 31.93 -10.08 -7.10
CA ASN A 284 32.78 -10.97 -7.91
C ASN A 284 32.83 -10.57 -9.40
N ASN A 285 31.78 -9.95 -9.92
CA ASN A 285 31.72 -9.43 -11.29
C ASN A 285 32.35 -8.03 -11.46
N GLY A 286 32.94 -7.47 -10.40
CA GLY A 286 33.58 -6.15 -10.40
C GLY A 286 32.64 -4.96 -10.17
N LYS A 287 31.31 -5.18 -10.11
CA LYS A 287 30.33 -4.11 -9.86
C LYS A 287 30.49 -3.60 -8.42
N ALA A 288 30.58 -2.28 -8.28
CA ALA A 288 30.59 -1.65 -6.95
C ALA A 288 29.20 -1.72 -6.30
N THR A 289 29.21 -1.91 -4.98
CA THR A 289 28.03 -1.77 -4.12
C THR A 289 27.93 -0.33 -3.60
N ASN A 290 26.92 -0.05 -2.77
CA ASN A 290 26.80 1.23 -2.06
C ASN A 290 27.12 1.10 -0.56
N TYR A 291 27.89 0.09 -0.14
CA TYR A 291 28.17 -0.18 1.27
C TYR A 291 29.66 -0.48 1.52
N GLY A 292 30.18 0.08 2.59
CA GLY A 292 31.49 -0.19 3.14
C GLY A 292 31.45 -1.03 4.42
N PHE A 293 32.24 -0.67 5.43
CA PHE A 293 32.23 -1.37 6.73
C PHE A 293 31.39 -0.56 7.74
N GLY A 294 30.10 -0.88 7.83
CA GLY A 294 29.14 -0.18 8.70
C GLY A 294 28.70 1.20 8.20
N TRP A 295 28.89 1.50 6.90
CA TRP A 295 28.52 2.76 6.27
C TRP A 295 27.88 2.54 4.91
N PHE A 296 26.77 3.21 4.65
CA PHE A 296 26.33 3.46 3.29
C PHE A 296 27.22 4.52 2.64
N ILE A 297 27.61 4.27 1.42
CA ILE A 297 28.39 5.18 0.59
C ILE A 297 27.40 5.89 -0.35
N ASP A 298 26.77 6.96 0.17
CA ASP A 298 25.73 7.68 -0.58
C ASP A 298 26.31 8.39 -1.79
N GLU A 299 27.51 8.99 -1.62
CA GLU A 299 28.29 9.63 -2.68
C GLU A 299 29.77 9.43 -2.38
N PRO A 300 30.51 8.65 -3.20
CA PRO A 300 31.91 8.30 -2.92
C PRO A 300 32.80 9.52 -2.68
N GLY A 301 33.50 9.52 -1.54
CA GLY A 301 34.39 10.62 -1.14
C GLY A 301 33.69 11.92 -0.73
N VAL A 302 32.37 11.99 -0.77
CA VAL A 302 31.58 13.20 -0.47
C VAL A 302 30.66 12.95 0.73
N LYS A 303 29.83 11.89 0.68
CA LYS A 303 28.78 11.64 1.66
C LYS A 303 28.68 10.16 2.03
N ILE A 304 28.70 9.90 3.32
CA ILE A 304 28.41 8.56 3.88
C ILE A 304 27.41 8.70 5.01
N SER A 305 26.58 7.68 5.19
CA SER A 305 25.56 7.70 6.24
C SER A 305 25.26 6.31 6.80
N HIS A 306 24.52 6.29 7.89
CA HIS A 306 23.82 5.07 8.33
C HIS A 306 22.53 5.43 9.08
N THR A 307 21.50 4.64 8.88
CA THR A 307 20.27 4.71 9.66
C THR A 307 20.23 3.61 10.71
N GLY A 308 19.47 3.83 11.78
CA GLY A 308 19.18 2.81 12.77
C GLY A 308 17.69 2.72 13.04
N SER A 309 17.15 1.50 13.03
CA SER A 309 15.74 1.24 13.30
C SER A 309 15.61 0.00 14.18
N TRP A 310 15.08 0.17 15.38
CA TRP A 310 14.81 -0.93 16.31
C TRP A 310 13.74 -0.50 17.30
N VAL A 311 12.70 -1.32 17.47
CA VAL A 311 11.54 -1.03 18.32
C VAL A 311 11.14 0.47 18.24
N GLY A 312 11.08 1.22 19.33
CA GLY A 312 10.77 2.64 19.36
C GLY A 312 11.83 3.60 18.81
N PHE A 313 13.03 3.13 18.43
CA PHE A 313 14.14 4.01 18.04
C PHE A 313 14.29 4.15 16.51
N ARG A 314 14.54 5.39 16.05
CA ARG A 314 14.83 5.74 14.66
C ARG A 314 15.96 6.76 14.59
N ASN A 315 17.13 6.34 14.17
CA ASN A 315 18.33 7.15 14.22
C ASN A 315 18.92 7.42 12.83
N TYR A 316 19.69 8.47 12.74
CA TYR A 316 20.40 8.83 11.53
C TYR A 316 21.68 9.55 11.84
N ILE A 317 22.78 9.12 11.20
CA ILE A 317 24.05 9.82 11.16
C ILE A 317 24.46 9.99 9.71
N VAL A 318 24.87 11.19 9.34
CA VAL A 318 25.42 11.46 8.01
C VAL A 318 26.67 12.34 8.15
N ARG A 319 27.69 12.03 7.36
CA ARG A 319 28.96 12.74 7.27
C ARG A 319 29.15 13.30 5.87
N TYR A 320 29.31 14.60 5.78
CA TYR A 320 29.68 15.31 4.57
C TYR A 320 31.21 15.50 4.59
N LEU A 321 31.92 14.53 4.02
CA LEU A 321 33.36 14.35 4.21
C LEU A 321 34.20 15.56 3.79
N GLN A 322 33.86 16.14 2.64
CA GLN A 322 34.60 17.33 2.11
C GLN A 322 34.38 18.57 2.95
N LYS A 323 33.23 18.70 3.62
CA LYS A 323 32.92 19.85 4.48
C LYS A 323 33.39 19.63 5.91
N ASN A 324 33.75 18.39 6.29
CA ASN A 324 33.90 17.94 7.68
C ASN A 324 32.68 18.37 8.50
N GLN A 325 31.48 18.08 7.96
CA GLN A 325 30.21 18.40 8.58
C GLN A 325 29.46 17.11 8.87
N THR A 326 28.78 17.07 10.02
CA THR A 326 28.05 15.89 10.48
C THR A 326 26.69 16.32 11.01
N LEU A 327 25.64 15.58 10.65
CA LEU A 327 24.34 15.58 11.29
C LEU A 327 24.16 14.26 12.06
N ILE A 328 23.76 14.35 13.32
CA ILE A 328 23.36 13.23 14.15
C ILE A 328 21.93 13.52 14.63
N LEU A 329 21.00 12.63 14.35
CA LEU A 329 19.61 12.73 14.77
C LEU A 329 19.20 11.40 15.39
N LEU A 330 18.75 11.46 16.64
CA LEU A 330 18.33 10.30 17.43
C LEU A 330 16.88 10.51 17.86
N ASP A 331 16.01 9.57 17.53
CA ASP A 331 14.58 9.58 17.85
C ASP A 331 14.22 8.32 18.65
N ASN A 332 13.37 8.47 19.69
CA ASN A 332 12.85 7.36 20.49
C ASN A 332 11.31 7.25 20.41
N SER A 333 10.69 7.84 19.39
CA SER A 333 9.24 7.83 19.18
C SER A 333 8.80 7.10 17.91
N ARG A 334 9.66 6.23 17.35
CA ARG A 334 9.43 5.44 16.15
C ARG A 334 9.21 6.28 14.87
N ASN A 335 9.67 7.55 14.87
CA ASN A 335 9.42 8.50 13.79
C ASN A 335 10.64 8.69 12.87
N THR A 336 10.41 8.74 11.56
CA THR A 336 11.47 8.92 10.55
C THR A 336 11.41 10.26 9.81
N VAL A 337 10.37 11.05 10.02
CA VAL A 337 10.05 12.26 9.25
C VAL A 337 11.15 13.31 9.38
N ALA A 338 11.64 13.55 10.59
CA ALA A 338 12.68 14.55 10.88
C ALA A 338 13.97 14.33 10.09
N ARG A 339 14.34 13.07 9.80
CA ARG A 339 15.58 12.71 9.10
C ARG A 339 15.68 13.37 7.73
N LYS A 340 14.62 13.22 6.91
CA LYS A 340 14.60 13.77 5.56
C LYS A 340 14.58 15.30 5.58
N ILE A 341 13.70 15.88 6.40
CA ILE A 341 13.50 17.33 6.49
C ILE A 341 14.81 18.04 6.90
N VAL A 342 15.48 17.55 7.95
CA VAL A 342 16.73 18.15 8.43
C VAL A 342 17.87 17.99 7.42
N ALA A 343 17.98 16.82 6.75
CA ALA A 343 18.97 16.61 5.71
C ALA A 343 18.72 17.52 4.51
N ASP A 344 17.49 17.66 4.03
CA ASP A 344 17.14 18.52 2.91
C ASP A 344 17.45 19.99 3.19
N ILE A 345 17.15 20.50 4.40
CA ILE A 345 17.53 21.88 4.79
C ILE A 345 19.06 22.06 4.78
N LEU A 346 19.82 21.07 5.30
CA LEU A 346 21.29 21.15 5.26
C LEU A 346 21.85 21.13 3.85
N GLU A 347 21.21 20.41 2.96
CA GLU A 347 21.61 20.23 1.55
C GLU A 347 21.04 21.30 0.61
N ASP A 348 20.33 22.33 1.11
CA ASP A 348 19.62 23.36 0.34
C ASP A 348 18.59 22.79 -0.64
N LYS A 349 17.98 21.65 -0.29
CA LYS A 349 16.91 21.02 -1.06
C LYS A 349 15.56 21.57 -0.65
N PRO A 350 14.59 21.67 -1.56
CA PRO A 350 13.23 21.97 -1.21
C PRO A 350 12.69 20.92 -0.22
N CYS A 351 12.06 21.39 0.85
CA CYS A 351 11.34 20.53 1.78
C CYS A 351 10.05 21.21 2.22
N THR A 352 9.03 20.38 2.44
CA THR A 352 7.75 20.81 3.01
C THR A 352 7.55 20.12 4.35
N LEU A 353 7.00 20.84 5.33
CA LEU A 353 6.58 20.23 6.57
C LEU A 353 5.27 19.45 6.34
N PRO A 354 5.10 18.30 6.99
CA PRO A 354 3.86 17.53 6.92
C PRO A 354 2.67 18.41 7.30
N GLN A 355 1.56 18.28 6.57
CA GLN A 355 0.31 18.96 6.89
C GLN A 355 -0.51 18.08 7.82
N THR A 356 -1.09 18.68 8.86
CA THR A 356 -1.94 17.95 9.81
C THR A 356 -3.35 18.50 9.78
N GLU A 357 -4.32 17.59 9.84
CA GLU A 357 -5.74 17.91 9.92
C GLU A 357 -6.43 17.00 10.95
N LEU A 358 -7.26 17.57 11.79
CA LEU A 358 -8.06 16.86 12.78
C LEU A 358 -9.54 16.91 12.40
N ILE A 359 -10.14 15.78 12.10
CA ILE A 359 -11.59 15.64 11.94
C ILE A 359 -12.13 15.24 13.32
N ALA A 360 -12.81 16.18 13.99
CA ALA A 360 -13.30 16.03 15.36
C ALA A 360 -14.82 15.81 15.40
N ASN A 361 -15.33 15.36 16.54
CA ASN A 361 -16.76 15.23 16.81
C ASN A 361 -17.52 14.40 15.75
N VAL A 362 -17.06 13.16 15.50
CA VAL A 362 -17.68 12.23 14.56
C VAL A 362 -18.18 10.95 15.24
N GLN A 363 -19.14 10.27 14.61
CA GLN A 363 -19.45 8.87 14.84
C GLN A 363 -18.57 8.05 13.89
N LEU A 364 -17.49 7.48 14.40
CA LEU A 364 -16.53 6.73 13.60
C LEU A 364 -17.01 5.29 13.38
N ILE A 365 -17.16 4.90 12.11
CA ILE A 365 -17.27 3.51 11.64
C ILE A 365 -15.97 3.21 10.89
N ASP A 366 -15.11 2.38 11.49
CA ASP A 366 -13.73 2.23 11.03
C ASP A 366 -13.53 1.28 9.83
N GLY A 367 -14.62 0.70 9.31
CA GLY A 367 -14.59 -0.22 8.16
C GLY A 367 -14.37 -1.68 8.53
N THR A 368 -14.29 -2.04 9.83
CA THR A 368 -14.12 -3.42 10.30
C THR A 368 -15.45 -4.17 10.51
N GLY A 369 -16.58 -3.48 10.38
CA GLY A 369 -17.91 -4.02 10.75
C GLY A 369 -18.24 -3.90 12.24
N THR A 370 -17.35 -3.33 13.04
CA THR A 370 -17.62 -3.06 14.48
C THR A 370 -18.52 -1.85 14.67
N ALA A 371 -19.18 -1.79 15.83
CA ALA A 371 -20.13 -0.72 16.16
C ALA A 371 -19.49 0.68 16.11
N ALA A 372 -20.29 1.66 15.66
CA ALA A 372 -19.89 3.05 15.63
C ALA A 372 -19.49 3.59 17.02
N LYS A 373 -18.47 4.42 17.08
CA LYS A 373 -17.97 5.05 18.30
C LYS A 373 -17.74 6.55 18.13
N LYS A 374 -18.03 7.34 19.15
CA LYS A 374 -17.66 8.77 19.16
C LYS A 374 -16.13 8.88 19.17
N SER A 375 -15.57 9.64 18.23
CA SER A 375 -14.11 9.71 18.01
C SER A 375 -13.71 10.99 17.30
N ALA A 376 -12.39 11.16 17.17
CA ALA A 376 -11.76 12.05 16.21
C ALA A 376 -10.76 11.25 15.37
N VAL A 377 -10.41 11.77 14.19
CA VAL A 377 -9.41 11.17 13.29
C VAL A 377 -8.42 12.25 12.90
N ARG A 378 -7.12 11.98 13.09
CA ARG A 378 -6.04 12.86 12.63
C ARG A 378 -5.42 12.31 11.38
N ILE A 379 -5.29 13.17 10.40
CA ILE A 379 -4.59 12.92 9.13
C ILE A 379 -3.25 13.66 9.16
N ILE A 380 -2.22 13.01 8.67
CA ILE A 380 -0.95 13.67 8.35
C ILE A 380 -0.63 13.36 6.88
N ASP A 381 -0.52 14.42 6.07
CA ASP A 381 -0.40 14.35 4.62
C ASP A 381 -1.51 13.47 4.00
N ASN A 382 -1.18 12.27 3.57
CA ASN A 382 -2.12 11.36 2.91
C ASN A 382 -2.52 10.13 3.76
N LYS A 383 -2.12 10.10 5.04
CA LYS A 383 -2.34 8.93 5.91
C LYS A 383 -3.12 9.27 7.17
N VAL A 384 -3.92 8.32 7.62
CA VAL A 384 -4.46 8.34 8.99
C VAL A 384 -3.31 8.18 9.97
N PHE A 385 -3.16 9.10 10.89
CA PHE A 385 -2.12 9.09 11.91
C PHE A 385 -2.61 8.54 13.25
N ALA A 386 -3.79 8.97 13.69
CA ALA A 386 -4.37 8.55 14.97
C ALA A 386 -5.90 8.63 14.93
N THR A 387 -6.54 7.81 15.77
CA THR A 387 -7.98 7.85 16.01
C THR A 387 -8.24 7.87 17.53
N GLY A 388 -9.36 8.41 18.00
CA GLY A 388 -9.72 8.39 19.41
C GLY A 388 -10.10 9.75 19.97
N ASP A 389 -9.86 9.95 21.26
CA ASP A 389 -10.05 11.24 21.93
C ASP A 389 -8.78 12.09 21.74
N LEU A 390 -8.77 12.89 20.68
CA LEU A 390 -7.62 13.66 20.23
C LEU A 390 -7.85 15.15 20.48
N THR A 391 -6.81 15.83 20.99
CA THR A 391 -6.78 17.30 21.08
C THR A 391 -6.01 17.89 19.90
N PRO A 392 -6.43 19.05 19.36
CA PRO A 392 -5.72 19.70 18.27
C PRO A 392 -4.25 19.98 18.60
N PHE A 393 -3.36 19.81 17.63
CA PHE A 393 -2.00 20.31 17.71
C PHE A 393 -1.96 21.84 17.55
N PRO A 394 -0.91 22.52 17.99
CA PRO A 394 -0.76 23.95 17.76
C PRO A 394 -0.79 24.31 16.26
N GLY A 395 -1.80 25.09 15.85
CA GLY A 395 -1.96 25.50 14.45
C GLY A 395 -2.50 24.43 13.49
N GLU A 396 -2.98 23.31 14.01
CA GLU A 396 -3.61 22.26 13.20
C GLU A 396 -4.96 22.70 12.64
N SER A 397 -5.23 22.32 11.38
CA SER A 397 -6.56 22.47 10.79
C SER A 397 -7.55 21.56 11.52
N VAL A 398 -8.69 22.10 11.93
CA VAL A 398 -9.74 21.33 12.62
C VAL A 398 -11.04 21.41 11.83
N ILE A 399 -11.57 20.25 11.46
CA ILE A 399 -12.90 20.10 10.86
C ILE A 399 -13.83 19.52 11.92
N ASP A 400 -14.91 20.26 12.24
CA ASP A 400 -15.97 19.72 13.10
C ASP A 400 -16.90 18.84 12.27
N GLY A 401 -16.97 17.57 12.59
CA GLY A 401 -17.86 16.61 11.94
C GLY A 401 -19.32 16.69 12.41
N HIS A 402 -19.65 17.60 13.34
CA HIS A 402 -21.01 17.87 13.83
C HIS A 402 -21.78 16.61 14.30
N GLY A 403 -21.10 15.56 14.73
CA GLY A 403 -21.70 14.28 15.12
C GLY A 403 -22.13 13.40 13.94
N LEU A 404 -21.81 13.77 12.72
CA LEU A 404 -22.06 12.97 11.52
C LEU A 404 -21.21 11.68 11.54
N THR A 405 -21.56 10.75 10.67
CA THR A 405 -20.81 9.50 10.49
C THR A 405 -19.59 9.73 9.60
N LEU A 406 -18.41 9.38 10.14
CA LEU A 406 -17.17 9.29 9.38
C LEU A 406 -16.85 7.81 9.13
N ALA A 407 -16.68 7.44 7.87
CA ALA A 407 -16.34 6.08 7.44
C ALA A 407 -15.14 6.11 6.48
N PRO A 408 -14.49 4.95 6.21
CA PRO A 408 -13.55 4.87 5.11
C PRO A 408 -14.25 5.23 3.79
N GLY A 409 -13.52 5.86 2.88
CA GLY A 409 -14.02 6.10 1.53
C GLY A 409 -14.37 4.79 0.83
N PHE A 410 -15.46 4.79 0.11
CA PHE A 410 -16.00 3.56 -0.49
C PHE A 410 -15.13 3.09 -1.65
N ILE A 411 -15.04 1.78 -1.80
CA ILE A 411 -14.33 1.09 -2.89
C ILE A 411 -15.38 0.45 -3.79
N ASP A 412 -15.51 0.96 -5.00
CA ASP A 412 -16.40 0.42 -6.01
C ASP A 412 -15.73 -0.76 -6.72
N SER A 413 -16.09 -1.98 -6.32
CA SER A 413 -15.44 -3.22 -6.76
C SER A 413 -15.67 -3.56 -8.24
N HIS A 414 -16.64 -2.93 -8.87
CA HIS A 414 -17.00 -3.11 -10.28
C HIS A 414 -17.52 -1.78 -10.86
N SER A 415 -16.68 -1.12 -11.65
CA SER A 415 -16.93 0.25 -12.10
C SER A 415 -16.55 0.45 -13.57
N HIS A 416 -17.30 1.30 -14.24
CA HIS A 416 -17.05 1.83 -15.59
C HIS A 416 -16.88 3.36 -15.57
N HIS A 417 -16.61 3.96 -14.42
CA HIS A 417 -16.39 5.40 -14.28
C HIS A 417 -15.05 5.89 -14.86
N ASP A 418 -14.20 4.99 -15.35
CA ASP A 418 -13.00 5.30 -16.13
C ASP A 418 -13.34 5.87 -17.53
N TRP A 419 -14.52 5.59 -18.04
CA TRP A 419 -14.95 6.10 -19.35
C TRP A 419 -15.11 7.62 -19.31
N GLY A 420 -14.16 8.33 -19.92
CA GLY A 420 -14.11 9.79 -19.96
C GLY A 420 -13.55 10.44 -18.70
N LEU A 421 -12.86 9.69 -17.84
CA LEU A 421 -12.21 10.22 -16.63
C LEU A 421 -11.12 11.25 -16.96
N ASP A 422 -10.47 11.13 -18.11
CA ASP A 422 -9.53 12.10 -18.67
C ASP A 422 -10.18 13.47 -18.97
N LYS A 423 -11.50 13.48 -19.27
CA LYS A 423 -12.28 14.69 -19.56
C LYS A 423 -13.05 15.21 -18.35
N ASN A 424 -13.31 14.34 -17.37
CA ASN A 424 -14.02 14.66 -16.13
C ASN A 424 -13.20 14.20 -14.90
N PRO A 425 -12.02 14.82 -14.68
CA PRO A 425 -11.08 14.38 -13.67
C PRO A 425 -11.59 14.52 -12.23
N ASP A 426 -12.61 15.36 -12.00
CA ASP A 426 -13.26 15.50 -10.69
C ASP A 426 -14.07 14.26 -10.29
N ALA A 427 -14.37 13.35 -11.24
CA ALA A 427 -15.10 12.11 -11.01
C ALA A 427 -16.36 12.27 -10.15
N ILE A 428 -17.17 13.30 -10.45
CA ILE A 428 -18.32 13.68 -9.60
C ILE A 428 -19.34 12.55 -9.47
N ALA A 429 -19.48 11.70 -10.47
CA ALA A 429 -20.35 10.53 -10.43
C ALA A 429 -20.00 9.58 -9.27
N ALA A 430 -18.71 9.40 -9.01
CA ALA A 430 -18.20 8.57 -7.92
C ALA A 430 -18.14 9.36 -6.60
N THR A 431 -17.50 10.53 -6.59
CA THR A 431 -17.23 11.30 -5.35
C THR A 431 -18.51 11.74 -4.65
N ASN A 432 -19.60 12.07 -5.39
CA ASN A 432 -20.88 12.44 -4.79
C ASN A 432 -21.55 11.30 -4.00
N GLN A 433 -21.13 10.05 -4.18
CA GLN A 433 -21.61 8.88 -3.45
C GLN A 433 -20.68 8.46 -2.29
N GLY A 434 -19.54 9.13 -2.12
CA GLY A 434 -18.51 8.76 -1.14
C GLY A 434 -17.50 7.73 -1.69
N ILE A 435 -17.52 7.42 -2.98
CA ILE A 435 -16.54 6.52 -3.62
C ILE A 435 -15.21 7.26 -3.76
N THR A 436 -14.14 6.63 -3.27
CA THR A 436 -12.77 7.16 -3.31
C THR A 436 -11.83 6.30 -4.16
N THR A 437 -12.25 5.06 -4.44
CA THR A 437 -11.49 4.12 -5.27
C THR A 437 -12.45 3.38 -6.20
N ILE A 438 -12.13 3.37 -7.49
CA ILE A 438 -12.83 2.58 -8.50
C ILE A 438 -11.95 1.44 -8.99
N VAL A 439 -12.58 0.28 -9.26
CA VAL A 439 -11.93 -0.88 -9.84
C VAL A 439 -12.47 -1.11 -11.23
N VAL A 440 -11.65 -0.84 -12.21
CA VAL A 440 -11.99 -0.86 -13.65
C VAL A 440 -11.40 -2.07 -14.36
N GLY A 441 -11.46 -2.12 -15.68
CA GLY A 441 -11.03 -3.30 -16.45
C GLY A 441 -11.99 -4.46 -16.24
N GLN A 442 -13.30 -4.17 -16.15
CA GLN A 442 -14.36 -5.13 -15.86
C GLN A 442 -14.91 -5.78 -17.13
N ASP A 443 -15.65 -6.87 -16.94
CA ASP A 443 -16.40 -7.57 -17.99
C ASP A 443 -15.55 -8.01 -19.21
N GLY A 444 -14.26 -8.21 -18.98
CA GLY A 444 -13.31 -8.63 -19.99
C GLY A 444 -12.73 -7.49 -20.84
N GLY A 445 -13.17 -6.26 -20.66
CA GLY A 445 -12.64 -5.07 -21.34
C GLY A 445 -11.67 -4.29 -20.47
N SER A 446 -10.46 -3.98 -20.93
CA SER A 446 -9.50 -3.15 -20.20
C SER A 446 -8.51 -2.45 -21.10
N GLU A 447 -8.02 -1.29 -20.64
CA GLU A 447 -6.78 -0.72 -21.14
C GLU A 447 -5.57 -1.40 -20.50
N PRO A 448 -4.39 -1.42 -21.14
CA PRO A 448 -3.15 -1.85 -20.52
C PRO A 448 -2.81 -1.01 -19.28
N VAL A 449 -2.19 -1.61 -18.26
CA VAL A 449 -1.83 -0.93 -17.02
C VAL A 449 -0.98 0.32 -17.24
N ASP A 450 -0.01 0.26 -18.17
CA ASP A 450 0.84 1.42 -18.48
C ASP A 450 0.03 2.59 -19.07
N THR A 451 -1.02 2.31 -19.85
CA THR A 451 -1.92 3.34 -20.39
C THR A 451 -2.69 4.04 -19.27
N ILE A 452 -3.23 3.27 -18.31
CA ILE A 452 -3.96 3.84 -17.16
C ILE A 452 -3.02 4.67 -16.29
N LYS A 453 -1.81 4.16 -16.00
CA LYS A 453 -0.80 4.91 -15.23
C LYS A 453 -0.40 6.21 -15.94
N ALA A 454 -0.17 6.16 -17.24
CA ALA A 454 0.16 7.34 -18.03
C ALA A 454 -1.00 8.35 -18.01
N MET A 455 -2.23 7.89 -18.20
CA MET A 455 -3.42 8.75 -18.14
C MET A 455 -3.52 9.48 -16.79
N ILE A 456 -3.37 8.78 -15.66
CA ILE A 456 -3.43 9.40 -14.32
C ILE A 456 -2.27 10.40 -14.10
N ASN A 457 -1.08 10.10 -14.62
CA ASN A 457 0.07 11.01 -14.48
C ASN A 457 -0.09 12.26 -15.33
N ASP A 458 -0.59 12.12 -16.56
CA ASP A 458 -0.75 13.23 -17.51
C ASP A 458 -2.03 14.04 -17.22
N HIS A 459 -3.05 13.38 -16.69
CA HIS A 459 -4.35 13.95 -16.32
C HIS A 459 -4.70 13.51 -14.90
N PRO A 460 -4.15 14.18 -13.86
CA PRO A 460 -4.44 13.85 -12.46
C PRO A 460 -5.95 13.87 -12.16
N VAL A 461 -6.42 12.91 -11.38
CA VAL A 461 -7.83 12.66 -11.10
C VAL A 461 -8.14 12.74 -9.62
N SER A 462 -9.42 12.96 -9.26
CA SER A 462 -9.85 13.10 -7.87
C SER A 462 -9.97 11.77 -7.12
N ILE A 463 -10.00 10.61 -7.82
CA ILE A 463 -10.21 9.29 -7.22
C ILE A 463 -9.08 8.33 -7.53
N ASN A 464 -8.92 7.32 -6.68
CA ASN A 464 -7.99 6.24 -6.92
C ASN A 464 -8.53 5.24 -7.94
N VAL A 465 -7.64 4.67 -8.76
CA VAL A 465 -8.00 3.71 -9.82
C VAL A 465 -7.18 2.43 -9.65
N ALA A 466 -7.86 1.30 -9.48
CA ALA A 466 -7.31 -0.04 -9.63
C ALA A 466 -7.89 -0.68 -10.89
N THR A 467 -7.21 -1.67 -11.46
CA THR A 467 -7.69 -2.32 -12.69
C THR A 467 -7.47 -3.82 -12.68
N TYR A 468 -8.35 -4.52 -13.40
CA TYR A 468 -8.11 -5.88 -13.89
C TYR A 468 -7.63 -5.83 -15.34
N THR A 469 -7.04 -6.93 -15.83
CA THR A 469 -6.70 -7.12 -17.24
C THR A 469 -7.80 -7.94 -17.91
N GLY A 470 -8.42 -7.36 -18.93
CA GLY A 470 -9.60 -7.89 -19.58
C GLY A 470 -9.31 -8.99 -20.60
N HIS A 471 -9.98 -10.14 -20.50
CA HIS A 471 -9.88 -11.27 -21.40
C HIS A 471 -10.26 -10.93 -22.84
N ALA A 472 -11.37 -10.20 -23.06
CA ALA A 472 -11.78 -9.76 -24.38
C ALA A 472 -10.70 -8.89 -25.03
N SER A 473 -10.15 -7.91 -24.29
CA SER A 473 -9.04 -7.07 -24.78
C SER A 473 -7.78 -7.88 -25.11
N LEU A 474 -7.46 -8.92 -24.33
CA LEU A 474 -6.38 -9.83 -24.68
C LEU A 474 -6.66 -10.63 -25.96
N ARG A 475 -7.89 -11.15 -26.13
CA ARG A 475 -8.33 -11.86 -27.35
C ARG A 475 -8.25 -10.95 -28.57
N GLU A 476 -8.81 -9.74 -28.49
CA GLU A 476 -8.76 -8.76 -29.57
C GLU A 476 -7.32 -8.42 -29.98
N LYS A 477 -6.45 -8.21 -29.02
CA LYS A 477 -5.04 -7.89 -29.27
C LYS A 477 -4.28 -9.03 -29.96
N VAL A 478 -4.57 -10.28 -29.57
CA VAL A 478 -3.86 -11.49 -30.09
C VAL A 478 -4.54 -12.03 -31.34
N MET A 479 -5.88 -12.19 -31.34
CA MET A 479 -6.65 -12.85 -32.39
C MET A 479 -7.20 -11.85 -33.43
N LYS A 480 -7.21 -10.54 -33.10
CA LYS A 480 -7.67 -9.46 -33.98
C LYS A 480 -9.11 -9.69 -34.43
N GLN A 481 -9.37 -9.72 -35.74
CA GLN A 481 -10.70 -9.91 -36.33
C GLN A 481 -11.28 -11.32 -36.23
N THR A 482 -10.53 -12.27 -35.63
CA THR A 482 -10.94 -13.68 -35.54
C THR A 482 -11.40 -14.09 -34.13
N VAL A 483 -11.87 -13.14 -33.31
CA VAL A 483 -12.28 -13.38 -31.90
C VAL A 483 -13.52 -14.27 -31.76
N LEU A 484 -14.35 -14.41 -32.79
CA LEU A 484 -15.59 -15.18 -32.75
C LEU A 484 -15.37 -16.71 -32.95
N ARG A 485 -14.30 -17.23 -32.37
CA ARG A 485 -13.95 -18.66 -32.31
C ARG A 485 -13.12 -18.97 -31.07
N ALA A 486 -12.92 -20.23 -30.76
CA ALA A 486 -11.96 -20.65 -29.74
C ALA A 486 -10.54 -20.24 -30.13
N ALA A 487 -9.74 -19.81 -29.15
CA ALA A 487 -8.31 -19.57 -29.34
C ALA A 487 -7.52 -20.88 -29.44
N ASP A 488 -6.46 -20.90 -30.23
CA ASP A 488 -5.52 -22.00 -30.24
C ASP A 488 -4.47 -21.88 -29.14
N SER A 489 -3.65 -22.91 -28.95
CA SER A 489 -2.64 -22.94 -27.89
C SER A 489 -1.57 -21.84 -28.01
N THR A 490 -1.24 -21.41 -29.23
CA THR A 490 -0.29 -20.31 -29.48
C THR A 490 -0.89 -18.98 -29.05
N GLU A 491 -2.15 -18.75 -29.38
CA GLU A 491 -2.90 -17.56 -29.00
C GLU A 491 -3.08 -17.49 -27.47
N VAL A 492 -3.45 -18.59 -26.82
CA VAL A 492 -3.54 -18.69 -25.36
C VAL A 492 -2.21 -18.35 -24.70
N ASN A 493 -1.08 -18.87 -25.22
CA ASN A 493 0.24 -18.55 -24.66
C ASN A 493 0.65 -17.09 -24.89
N ALA A 494 0.23 -16.47 -25.99
CA ALA A 494 0.44 -15.04 -26.21
C ALA A 494 -0.38 -14.18 -25.25
N MET A 495 -1.65 -14.53 -25.01
CA MET A 495 -2.50 -13.87 -24.01
C MET A 495 -1.93 -14.00 -22.60
N LYS A 496 -1.42 -15.17 -22.19
CA LYS A 496 -0.76 -15.39 -20.90
C LYS A 496 0.41 -14.43 -20.67
N LYS A 497 1.23 -14.18 -21.68
CA LYS A 497 2.37 -13.24 -21.57
C LYS A 497 1.92 -11.82 -21.28
N LEU A 498 0.92 -11.34 -22.02
CA LEU A 498 0.37 -9.98 -21.83
C LEU A 498 -0.27 -9.84 -20.46
N LEU A 499 -1.02 -10.85 -20.04
CA LEU A 499 -1.69 -10.88 -18.72
C LEU A 499 -0.69 -10.83 -17.58
N VAL A 500 0.36 -11.66 -17.63
CA VAL A 500 1.39 -11.69 -16.58
C VAL A 500 2.15 -10.37 -16.52
N ASP A 501 2.48 -9.78 -17.67
CA ASP A 501 3.13 -8.46 -17.74
C ASP A 501 2.28 -7.36 -17.06
N ASP A 502 0.98 -7.32 -17.31
CA ASP A 502 0.07 -6.37 -16.66
C ASP A 502 -0.08 -6.62 -15.15
N ILE A 503 -0.13 -7.90 -14.71
CA ILE A 503 -0.20 -8.24 -13.28
C ILE A 503 1.09 -7.82 -12.57
N GLU A 504 2.25 -8.03 -13.17
CA GLU A 504 3.54 -7.58 -12.64
C GLU A 504 3.62 -6.05 -12.54
N LYS A 505 2.93 -5.34 -13.42
CA LYS A 505 2.79 -3.88 -13.42
C LYS A 505 1.73 -3.34 -12.45
N GLY A 506 0.94 -4.20 -11.82
CA GLY A 506 -0.01 -3.82 -10.77
C GLY A 506 -1.47 -4.08 -11.04
N SER A 507 -1.85 -4.73 -12.15
CA SER A 507 -3.21 -5.25 -12.34
C SER A 507 -3.58 -6.21 -11.20
N LEU A 508 -4.83 -6.15 -10.75
CA LEU A 508 -5.34 -7.04 -9.70
C LEU A 508 -5.47 -8.50 -10.18
N GLY A 509 -5.56 -8.71 -11.49
CA GLY A 509 -5.68 -10.04 -12.07
C GLY A 509 -6.42 -10.06 -13.41
N LEU A 510 -7.17 -11.11 -13.65
CA LEU A 510 -7.93 -11.35 -14.89
C LEU A 510 -9.41 -11.06 -14.70
N SER A 511 -10.01 -10.28 -15.60
CA SER A 511 -11.46 -10.16 -15.73
C SER A 511 -11.97 -10.83 -17.01
N THR A 512 -13.17 -11.39 -16.95
CA THR A 512 -13.83 -11.96 -18.13
C THR A 512 -15.28 -11.49 -18.23
N GLY A 513 -15.79 -11.37 -19.47
CA GLY A 513 -17.19 -11.15 -19.77
C GLY A 513 -17.68 -12.23 -20.73
N LEU A 514 -17.92 -13.43 -20.20
CA LEU A 514 -18.13 -14.64 -20.99
C LEU A 514 -19.49 -14.69 -21.72
N GLU A 515 -20.38 -13.79 -21.40
CA GLU A 515 -21.66 -13.61 -22.12
C GLU A 515 -21.53 -12.72 -23.35
N TYR A 516 -20.54 -11.81 -23.39
CA TYR A 516 -20.28 -10.92 -24.52
C TYR A 516 -19.62 -11.62 -25.69
N GLU A 517 -19.89 -11.16 -26.92
CA GLU A 517 -19.49 -11.87 -28.14
C GLU A 517 -18.00 -12.13 -28.26
N GLU A 518 -17.17 -11.21 -27.83
CA GLU A 518 -15.71 -11.28 -27.93
C GLU A 518 -15.13 -12.44 -27.11
N ALA A 519 -15.83 -12.85 -26.04
CA ALA A 519 -15.43 -13.95 -25.17
C ALA A 519 -16.38 -15.15 -25.18
N PHE A 520 -17.58 -15.02 -25.77
CA PHE A 520 -18.61 -16.07 -25.79
C PHE A 520 -18.10 -17.40 -26.36
N TYR A 521 -17.29 -17.34 -27.39
CA TYR A 521 -16.72 -18.52 -28.08
C TYR A 521 -15.46 -19.09 -27.41
N SER A 522 -15.00 -18.51 -26.31
CA SER A 522 -13.87 -19.04 -25.54
C SER A 522 -14.24 -20.38 -24.88
N THR A 523 -13.30 -21.31 -24.88
CA THR A 523 -13.48 -22.58 -24.17
C THR A 523 -13.23 -22.39 -22.67
N ARG A 524 -13.77 -23.30 -21.85
CA ARG A 524 -13.46 -23.34 -20.41
C ARG A 524 -11.98 -23.56 -20.16
N ASP A 525 -11.32 -24.39 -20.97
CA ASP A 525 -9.89 -24.68 -20.86
C ASP A 525 -9.04 -23.43 -21.13
N GLU A 526 -9.43 -22.58 -22.12
CA GLU A 526 -8.79 -21.29 -22.38
C GLU A 526 -8.80 -20.41 -21.12
N VAL A 527 -9.98 -20.26 -20.49
CA VAL A 527 -10.12 -19.44 -19.29
C VAL A 527 -9.35 -20.02 -18.10
N ILE A 528 -9.41 -21.34 -17.88
CA ILE A 528 -8.65 -22.02 -16.82
C ILE A 528 -7.14 -21.81 -16.98
N GLU A 529 -6.61 -21.91 -18.22
CA GLU A 529 -5.20 -21.72 -18.48
C GLU A 529 -4.74 -20.27 -18.22
N LEU A 530 -5.57 -19.27 -18.54
CA LEU A 530 -5.32 -17.87 -18.18
C LEU A 530 -5.41 -17.66 -16.66
N ALA A 531 -6.39 -18.27 -15.99
CA ALA A 531 -6.54 -18.21 -14.55
C ALA A 531 -5.34 -18.84 -13.80
N LYS A 532 -4.77 -19.96 -14.31
CA LYS A 532 -3.55 -20.56 -13.75
C LYS A 532 -2.34 -19.62 -13.88
N ALA A 533 -2.21 -18.93 -15.02
CA ALA A 533 -1.17 -17.91 -15.20
C ALA A 533 -1.36 -16.74 -14.23
N THR A 534 -2.62 -16.28 -14.04
CA THR A 534 -3.00 -15.26 -13.06
C THR A 534 -2.60 -15.67 -11.64
N ALA A 535 -2.92 -16.90 -11.24
CA ALA A 535 -2.57 -17.44 -9.92
C ALA A 535 -1.06 -17.45 -9.68
N THR A 536 -0.29 -17.90 -10.69
CA THR A 536 1.18 -17.94 -10.62
C THR A 536 1.78 -16.52 -10.44
N ALA A 537 1.17 -15.51 -11.05
CA ALA A 537 1.56 -14.12 -10.91
C ALA A 537 0.98 -13.45 -9.63
N GLY A 538 0.23 -14.19 -8.81
CA GLY A 538 -0.37 -13.71 -7.55
C GLY A 538 -1.60 -12.82 -7.73
N GLY A 539 -2.25 -12.89 -8.90
CA GLY A 539 -3.48 -12.17 -9.21
C GLY A 539 -4.75 -12.91 -8.80
N ARG A 540 -5.91 -12.28 -9.05
CA ARG A 540 -7.27 -12.75 -8.76
C ARG A 540 -8.08 -12.88 -10.05
N TYR A 541 -9.25 -13.49 -9.99
CA TYR A 541 -10.16 -13.64 -11.13
C TYR A 541 -11.53 -13.05 -10.83
N ILE A 542 -12.06 -12.25 -11.74
CA ILE A 542 -13.43 -11.73 -11.66
C ILE A 542 -14.17 -12.00 -13.00
N SER A 543 -15.45 -12.27 -12.93
CA SER A 543 -16.22 -12.66 -14.13
C SER A 543 -17.64 -12.13 -14.16
N HIS A 544 -17.98 -11.42 -15.23
CA HIS A 544 -19.32 -11.50 -15.80
C HIS A 544 -19.46 -12.94 -16.35
N ILE A 545 -20.27 -13.74 -15.69
CA ILE A 545 -20.40 -15.18 -15.97
C ILE A 545 -21.04 -15.45 -17.33
N ARG A 546 -20.90 -16.65 -17.86
CA ARG A 546 -21.32 -17.02 -19.23
C ARG A 546 -22.81 -16.92 -19.48
N SER A 547 -23.64 -17.01 -18.45
CA SER A 547 -25.09 -16.79 -18.51
C SER A 547 -25.58 -16.35 -17.13
N GLU A 548 -26.29 -15.24 -17.08
CA GLU A 548 -26.95 -14.73 -15.87
C GLU A 548 -28.46 -15.06 -15.89
N ASP A 549 -28.86 -15.81 -16.90
CA ASP A 549 -30.23 -16.13 -17.25
C ASP A 549 -30.46 -17.66 -17.29
N ILE A 550 -30.70 -18.22 -18.49
CA ILE A 550 -31.14 -19.62 -18.69
C ILE A 550 -30.18 -20.66 -18.09
N ASN A 551 -28.88 -20.42 -18.13
CA ASN A 551 -27.83 -21.36 -17.71
C ASN A 551 -27.05 -20.89 -16.48
N ILE A 552 -27.64 -20.03 -15.63
CA ILE A 552 -26.95 -19.42 -14.50
C ILE A 552 -26.29 -20.46 -13.55
N GLU A 553 -26.98 -21.58 -13.25
CA GLU A 553 -26.43 -22.64 -12.38
C GLU A 553 -25.15 -23.25 -12.98
N THR A 554 -25.14 -23.53 -14.28
CA THR A 554 -23.97 -24.09 -15.00
C THR A 554 -22.83 -23.07 -15.08
N SER A 555 -23.15 -21.77 -15.16
CA SER A 555 -22.15 -20.70 -15.16
C SER A 555 -21.52 -20.53 -13.77
N LEU A 556 -22.28 -20.76 -12.68
CA LEU A 556 -21.71 -20.85 -11.34
C LEU A 556 -20.79 -22.05 -11.19
N ASP A 557 -21.15 -23.23 -11.74
CA ASP A 557 -20.25 -24.38 -11.76
C ASP A 557 -18.96 -24.10 -12.53
N GLU A 558 -19.03 -23.32 -13.61
CA GLU A 558 -17.85 -22.93 -14.40
C GLU A 558 -16.88 -22.07 -13.57
N ILE A 559 -17.36 -21.00 -12.90
CA ILE A 559 -16.49 -20.13 -12.10
C ILE A 559 -15.95 -20.83 -10.85
N ILE A 560 -16.76 -21.69 -10.21
CA ILE A 560 -16.33 -22.53 -9.08
C ILE A 560 -15.18 -23.45 -9.54
N ASN A 561 -15.32 -24.07 -10.72
CA ASN A 561 -14.29 -24.95 -11.27
C ASN A 561 -13.00 -24.21 -11.64
N ILE A 562 -13.10 -23.00 -12.19
CA ILE A 562 -11.94 -22.13 -12.45
C ILE A 562 -11.19 -21.87 -11.13
N GLY A 563 -11.90 -21.46 -10.07
CA GLY A 563 -11.27 -21.23 -8.76
C GLY A 563 -10.59 -22.48 -8.20
N ARG A 564 -11.21 -23.65 -8.34
CA ARG A 564 -10.67 -24.92 -7.89
C ARG A 564 -9.42 -25.35 -8.66
N GLU A 565 -9.47 -25.32 -10.00
CA GLU A 565 -8.38 -25.76 -10.87
C GLU A 565 -7.17 -24.82 -10.86
N ALA A 566 -7.42 -23.52 -10.85
CA ALA A 566 -6.35 -22.51 -10.84
C ALA A 566 -5.86 -22.16 -9.42
N LYS A 567 -6.60 -22.55 -8.37
CA LYS A 567 -6.26 -22.28 -6.96
C LYS A 567 -6.06 -20.77 -6.67
N LEU A 568 -6.99 -19.94 -7.14
CA LEU A 568 -6.98 -18.50 -6.90
C LEU A 568 -8.35 -18.03 -6.41
N PRO A 569 -8.41 -16.86 -5.73
CA PRO A 569 -9.69 -16.24 -5.40
C PRO A 569 -10.46 -15.87 -6.65
N VAL A 570 -11.77 -16.16 -6.67
CA VAL A 570 -12.68 -15.83 -7.77
C VAL A 570 -13.85 -14.99 -7.28
N GLN A 571 -14.32 -14.05 -8.11
CA GLN A 571 -15.44 -13.19 -7.81
C GLN A 571 -16.45 -13.18 -8.96
N ILE A 572 -17.74 -13.32 -8.62
CA ILE A 572 -18.83 -13.15 -9.57
C ILE A 572 -19.13 -11.66 -9.67
N SER A 573 -19.04 -11.10 -10.89
CA SER A 573 -19.39 -9.69 -11.16
C SER A 573 -20.90 -9.49 -11.05
N HIS A 574 -21.33 -8.35 -10.48
CA HIS A 574 -22.71 -7.84 -10.45
C HIS A 574 -23.78 -8.94 -10.36
N PHE A 575 -23.61 -9.85 -9.38
CA PHE A 575 -24.39 -11.08 -9.25
C PHE A 575 -25.90 -10.82 -9.29
N LYS A 576 -26.58 -11.38 -10.28
CA LYS A 576 -28.00 -11.21 -10.54
C LYS A 576 -28.65 -12.47 -11.12
N ILE A 577 -29.98 -12.51 -11.12
CA ILE A 577 -30.81 -13.46 -11.86
C ILE A 577 -31.55 -12.66 -12.93
N ALA A 578 -31.07 -12.71 -14.17
CA ALA A 578 -31.59 -11.94 -15.29
C ALA A 578 -32.67 -12.69 -16.11
N MET A 579 -33.48 -13.51 -15.44
CA MET A 579 -34.57 -14.26 -16.07
C MET A 579 -35.79 -14.34 -15.13
N ARG A 580 -36.96 -13.90 -15.63
CA ARG A 580 -38.18 -13.77 -14.82
C ARG A 580 -38.65 -15.11 -14.21
N SER A 581 -38.65 -16.18 -15.00
CA SER A 581 -39.06 -17.53 -14.52
C SER A 581 -38.13 -18.14 -13.49
N LYS A 582 -36.93 -17.56 -13.27
CA LYS A 582 -35.95 -17.98 -12.25
C LYS A 582 -35.95 -17.07 -11.02
N TRP A 583 -36.76 -16.03 -10.94
CA TRP A 583 -36.84 -15.18 -9.73
C TRP A 583 -37.17 -16.00 -8.49
N GLY A 584 -36.62 -15.60 -7.35
CA GLY A 584 -36.75 -16.30 -6.07
C GLY A 584 -35.74 -17.45 -5.85
N ASN A 585 -34.86 -17.73 -6.84
CA ASN A 585 -33.87 -18.79 -6.72
C ASN A 585 -32.55 -18.33 -6.07
N SER A 586 -32.40 -17.07 -5.68
CA SER A 586 -31.15 -16.55 -5.07
C SER A 586 -30.63 -17.42 -3.92
N ARG A 587 -31.51 -17.91 -3.03
CA ARG A 587 -31.09 -18.78 -1.92
C ARG A 587 -30.48 -20.10 -2.38
N LYS A 588 -31.02 -20.70 -3.47
CA LYS A 588 -30.47 -21.92 -4.07
C LYS A 588 -29.07 -21.67 -4.65
N LEU A 589 -28.89 -20.56 -5.36
CA LEU A 589 -27.60 -20.18 -5.94
C LEU A 589 -26.57 -19.87 -4.84
N LEU A 590 -26.97 -19.14 -3.79
CA LEU A 590 -26.10 -18.90 -2.65
C LEU A 590 -25.70 -20.19 -1.92
N ALA A 591 -26.62 -21.17 -1.79
CA ALA A 591 -26.27 -22.47 -1.21
C ALA A 591 -25.24 -23.24 -2.06
N GLN A 592 -25.25 -23.09 -3.39
CA GLN A 592 -24.23 -23.65 -4.28
C GLN A 592 -22.86 -23.01 -4.02
N LEU A 593 -22.81 -21.69 -3.84
CA LEU A 593 -21.58 -20.97 -3.53
C LEU A 593 -21.04 -21.33 -2.13
N GLU A 594 -21.91 -21.43 -1.13
CA GLU A 594 -21.53 -21.87 0.21
C GLU A 594 -20.97 -23.31 0.21
N ALA A 595 -21.54 -24.19 -0.57
CA ALA A 595 -21.02 -25.55 -0.73
C ALA A 595 -19.61 -25.56 -1.37
N ALA A 596 -19.36 -24.67 -2.34
CA ALA A 596 -18.05 -24.50 -2.94
C ALA A 596 -17.03 -23.94 -1.94
N ARG A 597 -17.41 -22.93 -1.15
CA ARG A 597 -16.56 -22.38 -0.08
C ARG A 597 -16.21 -23.42 0.97
N ALA A 598 -17.19 -24.24 1.38
CA ALA A 598 -16.95 -25.34 2.31
C ALA A 598 -15.94 -26.38 1.77
N GLN A 599 -15.77 -26.47 0.44
CA GLN A 599 -14.76 -27.29 -0.24
C GLN A 599 -13.42 -26.56 -0.47
N GLY A 600 -13.26 -25.34 0.08
CA GLY A 600 -12.02 -24.57 0.02
C GLY A 600 -11.87 -23.70 -1.24
N VAL A 601 -12.93 -23.47 -2.02
CA VAL A 601 -12.90 -22.49 -3.10
C VAL A 601 -13.15 -21.10 -2.54
N ASP A 602 -12.22 -20.19 -2.71
CA ASP A 602 -12.38 -18.79 -2.29
C ASP A 602 -13.20 -18.03 -3.36
N ILE A 603 -14.54 -18.12 -3.22
CA ILE A 603 -15.48 -17.46 -4.13
C ILE A 603 -16.26 -16.37 -3.42
N THR A 604 -16.34 -15.20 -4.05
CA THR A 604 -17.06 -14.00 -3.60
C THR A 604 -17.95 -13.47 -4.71
N ALA A 605 -18.71 -12.42 -4.47
CA ALA A 605 -19.49 -11.73 -5.48
C ALA A 605 -19.51 -10.23 -5.24
N ASP A 606 -19.85 -9.44 -6.24
CA ASP A 606 -20.33 -8.08 -6.03
C ASP A 606 -21.79 -7.93 -6.52
N CYS A 607 -22.46 -6.89 -6.02
CA CYS A 607 -23.88 -6.64 -6.35
C CYS A 607 -24.19 -5.15 -6.24
N TYR A 608 -24.91 -4.63 -7.21
CA TYR A 608 -25.46 -3.27 -7.18
C TYR A 608 -26.94 -3.27 -6.73
N PRO A 609 -27.42 -2.17 -6.11
CA PRO A 609 -28.73 -2.12 -5.43
C PRO A 609 -29.89 -1.69 -6.36
N TYR A 610 -29.99 -2.26 -7.55
CA TYR A 610 -31.07 -1.96 -8.51
C TYR A 610 -31.66 -3.25 -9.10
N THR A 611 -32.90 -3.18 -9.54
CA THR A 611 -33.62 -4.30 -10.19
C THR A 611 -33.60 -4.24 -11.70
N MET A 612 -32.84 -3.28 -12.24
CA MET A 612 -32.61 -3.14 -13.67
C MET A 612 -31.09 -3.20 -13.92
N TRP A 613 -30.70 -3.92 -14.95
CA TRP A 613 -29.34 -3.93 -15.45
C TRP A 613 -29.18 -2.96 -16.64
N SER A 614 -27.98 -2.60 -17.02
CA SER A 614 -27.68 -1.80 -18.21
C SER A 614 -26.61 -2.48 -19.03
N SER A 615 -26.92 -2.74 -20.31
CA SER A 615 -25.98 -3.34 -21.25
C SER A 615 -26.41 -3.09 -22.70
N THR A 616 -25.72 -3.69 -23.68
CA THR A 616 -26.16 -3.77 -25.07
C THR A 616 -27.41 -4.64 -25.16
N PRO A 617 -28.40 -4.28 -26.01
CA PRO A 617 -29.58 -5.13 -26.26
C PRO A 617 -29.21 -6.52 -26.83
N ARG A 618 -28.00 -6.74 -27.31
CA ARG A 618 -27.51 -8.04 -27.84
C ARG A 618 -27.39 -9.13 -26.78
N VAL A 619 -27.25 -8.77 -25.50
CA VAL A 619 -27.23 -9.75 -24.39
C VAL A 619 -28.54 -10.52 -24.26
N LEU A 620 -29.66 -9.93 -24.73
CA LEU A 620 -30.99 -10.53 -24.71
C LEU A 620 -31.15 -11.71 -25.69
N PHE A 621 -30.11 -12.05 -26.44
CA PHE A 621 -30.05 -13.21 -27.31
C PHE A 621 -28.97 -14.20 -26.86
N PRO A 622 -29.33 -15.15 -25.96
CA PRO A 622 -28.34 -16.07 -25.37
C PRO A 622 -27.59 -16.92 -26.38
N LYS A 623 -28.19 -17.16 -27.55
CA LYS A 623 -27.58 -17.92 -28.66
C LYS A 623 -26.86 -17.05 -29.70
N LYS A 624 -26.88 -15.72 -29.52
CA LYS A 624 -26.32 -14.73 -30.46
C LYS A 624 -26.93 -14.81 -31.88
N ASP A 625 -28.16 -15.31 -32.00
CA ASP A 625 -28.91 -15.50 -33.26
C ASP A 625 -29.89 -14.31 -33.52
N PHE A 626 -29.34 -13.12 -33.61
CA PHE A 626 -30.04 -11.81 -33.60
C PHE A 626 -31.16 -11.62 -34.64
N THR A 627 -31.20 -12.46 -35.66
CA THR A 627 -32.23 -12.42 -36.72
C THR A 627 -33.32 -13.45 -36.49
N ASN A 628 -33.29 -14.20 -35.40
CA ASN A 628 -34.27 -15.27 -35.12
C ASN A 628 -35.49 -14.70 -34.38
N PRO A 629 -36.72 -14.70 -35.00
CA PRO A 629 -37.90 -14.18 -34.36
C PRO A 629 -38.34 -14.96 -33.10
N ALA A 630 -38.04 -16.25 -33.03
CA ALA A 630 -38.35 -17.08 -31.84
C ALA A 630 -37.48 -16.69 -30.66
N SER A 631 -36.18 -16.38 -30.89
CA SER A 631 -35.28 -15.89 -29.83
C SER A 631 -35.71 -14.48 -29.36
N ALA A 632 -36.15 -13.62 -30.25
CA ALA A 632 -36.67 -12.28 -29.90
C ALA A 632 -37.95 -12.38 -29.07
N LEU A 633 -38.87 -13.28 -29.45
CA LEU A 633 -40.09 -13.52 -28.68
C LEU A 633 -39.78 -14.04 -27.29
N TYR A 634 -38.91 -15.05 -27.18
CA TYR A 634 -38.44 -15.58 -25.92
C TYR A 634 -37.79 -14.49 -25.03
N ALA A 635 -37.00 -13.63 -25.60
CA ALA A 635 -36.38 -12.53 -24.88
C ALA A 635 -37.42 -11.61 -24.23
N THR A 636 -38.45 -11.19 -25.01
CA THR A 636 -39.52 -10.30 -24.51
C THR A 636 -40.53 -10.95 -23.57
N GLU A 637 -40.63 -12.27 -23.54
CA GLU A 637 -41.52 -13.02 -22.65
C GLU A 637 -40.80 -13.45 -21.35
N GLU A 638 -39.56 -13.91 -21.43
CA GLU A 638 -38.87 -14.58 -20.33
C GLU A 638 -37.71 -13.76 -19.73
N LEU A 639 -36.94 -13.04 -20.54
CA LEU A 639 -35.68 -12.42 -20.05
C LEU A 639 -35.90 -11.01 -19.48
N PHE A 640 -36.77 -10.18 -20.06
CA PHE A 640 -36.97 -8.83 -19.56
C PHE A 640 -38.42 -8.35 -19.79
N ASP A 641 -38.81 -7.30 -19.08
CA ASP A 641 -40.10 -6.63 -19.31
C ASP A 641 -39.95 -5.51 -20.35
N PRO A 642 -40.43 -5.67 -21.60
CA PRO A 642 -40.30 -4.67 -22.62
C PRO A 642 -41.12 -3.39 -22.35
N SER A 643 -42.10 -3.43 -21.43
CA SER A 643 -42.92 -2.27 -21.05
C SER A 643 -42.27 -1.40 -19.98
N ALA A 644 -41.28 -1.94 -19.28
CA ALA A 644 -40.50 -1.28 -18.22
C ALA A 644 -39.03 -1.03 -18.61
N SER A 645 -38.54 -1.68 -19.67
CA SER A 645 -37.14 -1.58 -20.10
C SER A 645 -36.91 -0.44 -21.07
N VAL A 646 -35.98 0.44 -20.76
CA VAL A 646 -35.81 1.75 -21.40
C VAL A 646 -34.52 1.79 -22.22
N MET A 647 -34.57 2.30 -23.45
CA MET A 647 -33.36 2.62 -24.22
C MET A 647 -32.65 3.82 -23.57
N THR A 648 -31.47 3.61 -23.04
CA THR A 648 -30.68 4.65 -22.34
C THR A 648 -29.75 5.39 -23.28
N HIS A 649 -29.34 4.75 -24.39
CA HIS A 649 -28.50 5.34 -25.43
C HIS A 649 -28.82 4.71 -26.77
N PHE A 650 -29.14 5.53 -27.77
CA PHE A 650 -29.45 5.06 -29.13
C PHE A 650 -29.07 6.08 -30.20
N PRO A 651 -27.79 6.17 -30.57
CA PRO A 651 -27.31 7.20 -31.52
C PRO A 651 -27.94 7.13 -32.90
N ALA A 652 -28.46 5.95 -33.32
CA ALA A 652 -29.15 5.79 -34.59
C ALA A 652 -30.46 6.62 -34.69
N ASN A 653 -31.17 6.78 -33.56
CA ASN A 653 -32.37 7.61 -33.45
C ASN A 653 -32.57 8.07 -31.98
N LYS A 654 -32.12 9.26 -31.68
CA LYS A 654 -32.21 9.83 -30.32
C LYS A 654 -33.66 9.96 -29.79
N ASN A 655 -34.68 9.94 -30.65
CA ASN A 655 -36.07 9.96 -30.21
C ASN A 655 -36.49 8.68 -29.47
N TYR A 656 -35.68 7.62 -29.54
CA TYR A 656 -35.91 6.37 -28.78
C TYR A 656 -35.28 6.39 -27.38
N GLU A 657 -34.34 7.30 -27.14
CA GLU A 657 -33.73 7.45 -25.80
C GLU A 657 -34.83 7.90 -24.82
N GLY A 658 -34.85 7.22 -23.65
CA GLY A 658 -35.87 7.41 -22.61
C GLY A 658 -37.22 6.70 -22.88
N LYS A 659 -37.37 6.00 -24.00
CA LYS A 659 -38.60 5.22 -24.32
C LYS A 659 -38.41 3.73 -24.05
N THR A 660 -39.49 3.09 -23.65
CA THR A 660 -39.51 1.63 -23.48
C THR A 660 -39.56 0.93 -24.85
N VAL A 661 -39.12 -0.35 -24.86
CA VAL A 661 -39.18 -1.18 -26.09
C VAL A 661 -40.61 -1.31 -26.60
N THR A 662 -41.61 -1.36 -25.71
CA THR A 662 -43.03 -1.41 -26.07
C THR A 662 -43.48 -0.10 -26.73
N GLU A 663 -43.12 1.08 -26.17
CA GLU A 663 -43.45 2.39 -26.77
C GLU A 663 -42.82 2.55 -28.15
N ILE A 664 -41.58 2.11 -28.34
CA ILE A 664 -40.89 2.11 -29.62
C ILE A 664 -41.59 1.19 -30.62
N GLY A 665 -42.08 0.03 -30.16
CA GLY A 665 -42.90 -0.87 -30.95
C GLY A 665 -44.20 -0.19 -31.43
N VAL A 666 -44.92 0.49 -30.54
CA VAL A 666 -46.15 1.26 -30.88
C VAL A 666 -45.84 2.34 -31.92
N ILE A 667 -44.77 3.12 -31.75
CA ILE A 667 -44.34 4.16 -32.70
C ILE A 667 -44.16 3.60 -34.12
N ASN A 668 -43.67 2.36 -34.23
CA ASN A 668 -43.34 1.74 -35.52
C ASN A 668 -44.41 0.71 -36.00
N ASN A 669 -45.49 0.58 -35.27
CA ASN A 669 -46.59 -0.37 -35.55
C ASN A 669 -46.08 -1.83 -35.61
N GLU A 670 -45.25 -2.22 -34.63
CA GLU A 670 -44.67 -3.56 -34.51
C GLU A 670 -44.73 -4.11 -33.07
N SER A 671 -44.61 -5.43 -32.95
CA SER A 671 -44.56 -6.07 -31.63
C SER A 671 -43.22 -5.72 -30.90
N PRO A 672 -43.17 -5.80 -29.55
CA PRO A 672 -41.93 -5.58 -28.82
C PRO A 672 -40.78 -6.46 -29.30
N SER A 673 -41.06 -7.71 -29.70
CA SER A 673 -40.03 -8.63 -30.21
C SER A 673 -39.45 -8.19 -31.54
N ARG A 674 -40.31 -7.67 -32.45
CA ARG A 674 -39.84 -7.08 -33.72
C ARG A 674 -39.08 -5.77 -33.48
N ALA A 675 -39.56 -4.93 -32.55
CA ALA A 675 -38.87 -3.70 -32.15
C ALA A 675 -37.45 -4.03 -31.61
N LEU A 676 -37.31 -5.05 -30.76
CA LEU A 676 -36.01 -5.47 -30.24
C LEU A 676 -35.06 -5.88 -31.38
N MET A 677 -35.49 -6.74 -32.30
CA MET A 677 -34.65 -7.14 -33.45
C MET A 677 -34.21 -5.93 -34.31
N ARG A 678 -35.10 -4.99 -34.54
CA ARG A 678 -34.78 -3.78 -35.26
C ARG A 678 -33.79 -2.89 -34.50
N LEU A 679 -34.02 -2.67 -33.23
CA LEU A 679 -33.10 -1.91 -32.36
C LEU A 679 -31.69 -2.50 -32.36
N ILE A 680 -31.54 -3.85 -32.26
CA ILE A 680 -30.26 -4.51 -32.39
C ILE A 680 -29.60 -4.23 -33.73
N LYS A 681 -30.33 -4.40 -34.82
CA LYS A 681 -29.84 -4.17 -36.19
C LYS A 681 -29.41 -2.72 -36.43
N GLU A 682 -30.24 -1.75 -36.01
CA GLU A 682 -29.95 -0.32 -36.21
C GLU A 682 -28.89 0.23 -35.30
N GLY A 683 -28.73 -0.40 -34.11
CA GLY A 683 -27.71 -0.05 -33.09
C GLY A 683 -26.36 -0.71 -33.27
N GLU A 684 -26.24 -1.65 -34.22
CA GLU A 684 -25.03 -2.51 -34.34
C GLU A 684 -23.72 -1.74 -34.55
N GLU A 685 -23.73 -0.75 -35.44
CA GLU A 685 -22.52 0.03 -35.78
C GLU A 685 -22.29 1.26 -34.89
N LYS A 686 -23.28 1.69 -34.11
CA LYS A 686 -23.28 2.99 -33.42
C LYS A 686 -23.28 2.88 -31.90
N GLY A 687 -23.25 1.67 -31.37
CA GLY A 687 -23.48 1.38 -29.97
C GLY A 687 -24.93 1.63 -29.56
N ALA A 688 -25.53 0.80 -28.76
CA ALA A 688 -26.83 0.97 -28.17
C ALA A 688 -26.82 0.44 -26.76
N SER A 689 -27.51 1.10 -25.83
CA SER A 689 -27.64 0.62 -24.44
C SER A 689 -29.11 0.63 -24.03
N ILE A 690 -29.47 -0.40 -23.29
CA ILE A 690 -30.80 -0.57 -22.72
C ILE A 690 -30.67 -0.81 -21.19
N ALA A 691 -31.57 -0.20 -20.43
CA ALA A 691 -31.81 -0.60 -19.04
C ALA A 691 -32.90 -1.66 -19.01
N GLY A 692 -32.54 -2.88 -18.72
CA GLY A 692 -33.41 -4.05 -18.75
C GLY A 692 -34.06 -4.33 -17.39
N ALA A 693 -35.39 -4.24 -17.33
CA ALA A 693 -36.16 -4.59 -16.13
C ALA A 693 -36.34 -6.12 -16.06
N SER A 694 -35.46 -6.80 -15.37
CA SER A 694 -35.45 -8.27 -15.32
C SER A 694 -34.95 -8.88 -14.01
N MET A 695 -34.91 -8.13 -12.91
CA MET A 695 -34.42 -8.61 -11.61
C MET A 695 -35.50 -8.46 -10.53
N SER A 696 -35.49 -9.37 -9.57
CA SER A 696 -36.32 -9.32 -8.38
C SER A 696 -35.64 -8.60 -7.23
N ASP A 697 -36.33 -7.69 -6.54
CA ASP A 697 -35.79 -6.99 -5.38
C ASP A 697 -35.48 -7.96 -4.22
N ASP A 698 -36.28 -9.03 -4.04
CA ASP A 698 -35.99 -10.05 -3.02
C ASP A 698 -34.70 -10.81 -3.30
N ASP A 699 -34.37 -11.09 -4.57
CA ASP A 699 -33.11 -11.71 -4.96
C ASP A 699 -31.93 -10.74 -4.74
N VAL A 700 -32.07 -9.46 -5.11
CA VAL A 700 -31.08 -8.43 -4.82
C VAL A 700 -30.79 -8.31 -3.32
N ILE A 701 -31.84 -8.30 -2.48
CA ILE A 701 -31.69 -8.27 -1.02
C ILE A 701 -30.93 -9.51 -0.52
N ASN A 702 -31.22 -10.70 -1.03
CA ASN A 702 -30.52 -11.91 -0.61
C ASN A 702 -29.04 -11.86 -1.02
N PHE A 703 -28.71 -11.37 -2.21
CA PHE A 703 -27.32 -11.18 -2.66
C PHE A 703 -26.61 -10.12 -1.83
N LEU A 704 -27.20 -8.95 -1.57
CA LEU A 704 -26.62 -7.90 -0.73
C LEU A 704 -26.35 -8.39 0.71
N LYS A 705 -27.17 -9.28 1.23
CA LYS A 705 -27.02 -9.86 2.57
C LYS A 705 -25.97 -10.95 2.67
N TRP A 706 -25.60 -11.60 1.58
CA TRP A 706 -24.59 -12.66 1.61
C TRP A 706 -23.27 -12.14 2.16
N ASN A 707 -22.65 -12.86 3.10
CA ASN A 707 -21.48 -12.38 3.83
C ASN A 707 -20.27 -12.06 2.93
N TYR A 708 -20.20 -12.68 1.78
CA TYR A 708 -19.09 -12.55 0.83
C TYR A 708 -19.46 -11.70 -0.39
N THR A 709 -20.46 -10.83 -0.27
CA THR A 709 -20.82 -9.87 -1.32
C THR A 709 -20.23 -8.51 -1.03
N ASN A 710 -19.48 -7.96 -1.98
CA ASN A 710 -19.08 -6.55 -2.05
C ASN A 710 -20.22 -5.70 -2.61
N ILE A 711 -20.21 -4.41 -2.34
CA ILE A 711 -21.07 -3.45 -3.03
C ILE A 711 -20.33 -2.90 -4.23
N CYS A 712 -21.04 -2.85 -5.37
CA CYS A 712 -20.52 -2.20 -6.58
C CYS A 712 -21.56 -1.21 -7.15
N SER A 713 -21.12 -0.36 -8.06
CA SER A 713 -22.02 0.46 -8.85
C SER A 713 -22.39 -0.20 -10.17
N ASP A 714 -21.46 -0.88 -10.82
CA ASP A 714 -21.53 -1.31 -12.21
C ASP A 714 -21.95 -0.11 -13.10
N GLY A 715 -21.48 1.07 -12.68
CA GLY A 715 -21.96 2.38 -13.17
C GLY A 715 -20.92 3.09 -14.02
N ALA A 716 -21.43 4.00 -14.88
CA ALA A 716 -20.67 4.93 -15.68
C ALA A 716 -21.19 6.36 -15.49
N ASP A 717 -20.60 7.35 -16.16
CA ASP A 717 -21.03 8.75 -16.12
C ASP A 717 -22.33 8.97 -16.90
N GLY A 718 -23.45 8.40 -16.42
CA GLY A 718 -24.81 8.59 -16.95
C GLY A 718 -25.43 7.31 -17.53
N GLY A 719 -26.59 7.47 -18.16
CA GLY A 719 -27.38 6.39 -18.75
C GLY A 719 -28.26 5.63 -17.75
N HIS A 720 -27.67 5.03 -16.74
CA HIS A 720 -28.38 4.34 -15.67
C HIS A 720 -28.20 5.05 -14.31
N PRO A 721 -29.23 5.13 -13.44
CA PRO A 721 -29.14 5.77 -12.11
C PRO A 721 -28.02 5.23 -11.22
N ARG A 722 -27.60 3.97 -11.41
CA ARG A 722 -26.56 3.32 -10.61
C ARG A 722 -25.21 4.02 -10.66
N GLY A 723 -24.91 4.76 -11.73
CA GLY A 723 -23.69 5.53 -11.87
C GLY A 723 -23.55 6.68 -10.85
N TYR A 724 -24.68 7.23 -10.39
CA TYR A 724 -24.70 8.37 -9.46
C TYR A 724 -25.32 8.07 -8.10
N GLY A 725 -25.93 6.88 -7.90
CA GLY A 725 -26.71 6.61 -6.71
C GLY A 725 -26.52 5.24 -6.04
N ALA A 726 -25.69 4.33 -6.58
CA ALA A 726 -25.62 2.95 -6.07
C ALA A 726 -25.26 2.89 -4.58
N PHE A 727 -24.21 3.52 -4.16
CA PHE A 727 -23.72 3.46 -2.76
C PHE A 727 -24.68 4.16 -1.79
N THR A 728 -25.15 5.33 -2.16
CA THR A 728 -26.14 6.08 -1.35
C THR A 728 -27.50 5.40 -1.31
N ARG A 729 -27.91 4.64 -2.35
CA ARG A 729 -29.10 3.81 -2.33
C ARG A 729 -28.99 2.65 -1.34
N VAL A 730 -27.83 2.01 -1.24
CA VAL A 730 -27.60 0.99 -0.19
C VAL A 730 -27.82 1.61 1.19
N LEU A 731 -27.18 2.76 1.47
CA LEU A 731 -27.26 3.41 2.78
C LEU A 731 -28.67 3.94 3.09
N GLY A 732 -29.33 4.62 2.14
CA GLY A 732 -30.66 5.18 2.32
C GLY A 732 -31.76 4.11 2.25
N HIS A 733 -31.95 3.52 1.08
CA HIS A 733 -33.09 2.64 0.81
C HIS A 733 -32.97 1.29 1.50
N TYR A 734 -31.82 0.60 1.40
CA TYR A 734 -31.70 -0.76 1.95
C TYR A 734 -31.36 -0.79 3.44
N VAL A 735 -30.48 0.10 3.92
CA VAL A 735 -30.06 0.13 5.31
C VAL A 735 -31.07 0.90 6.17
N ARG A 736 -31.29 2.20 5.89
CA ARG A 736 -32.16 3.06 6.71
C ARG A 736 -33.62 2.65 6.60
N ASP A 737 -34.14 2.56 5.38
CA ASP A 737 -35.59 2.42 5.13
C ASP A 737 -36.05 0.95 5.24
N LYS A 738 -35.40 0.02 4.52
CA LYS A 738 -35.72 -1.42 4.52
C LYS A 738 -35.09 -2.20 5.67
N LYS A 739 -34.04 -1.68 6.30
CA LYS A 739 -33.35 -2.31 7.46
C LYS A 739 -32.86 -3.74 7.19
N ILE A 740 -32.33 -4.01 5.99
CA ILE A 740 -31.90 -5.35 5.61
C ILE A 740 -30.62 -5.78 6.32
N MET A 741 -29.78 -4.83 6.77
CA MET A 741 -28.55 -5.04 7.52
C MET A 741 -28.19 -3.79 8.36
N PRO A 742 -27.34 -3.92 9.42
CA PRO A 742 -26.78 -2.78 10.14
C PRO A 742 -25.94 -1.85 9.26
N LEU A 743 -25.86 -0.56 9.61
CA LEU A 743 -25.06 0.43 8.87
C LEU A 743 -23.59 0.02 8.82
N GLU A 744 -23.03 -0.43 9.93
CA GLU A 744 -21.64 -0.86 10.05
C GLU A 744 -21.32 -2.04 9.12
N THR A 745 -22.26 -2.96 8.96
CA THR A 745 -22.13 -4.08 8.01
C THR A 745 -22.12 -3.59 6.57
N ALA A 746 -22.98 -2.64 6.23
CA ALA A 746 -23.00 -2.05 4.88
C ALA A 746 -21.68 -1.31 4.58
N ILE A 747 -21.20 -0.50 5.53
CA ILE A 747 -19.91 0.18 5.40
C ILE A 747 -18.77 -0.83 5.23
N TYR A 748 -18.73 -1.90 6.04
CA TYR A 748 -17.71 -2.96 5.89
C TYR A 748 -17.74 -3.57 4.48
N LYS A 749 -18.94 -3.87 3.93
CA LYS A 749 -19.11 -4.41 2.58
C LYS A 749 -18.70 -3.44 1.46
N MET A 750 -18.70 -2.13 1.73
CA MET A 750 -18.27 -1.07 0.81
C MET A 750 -16.78 -0.73 0.94
N THR A 751 -16.10 -1.22 1.99
CA THR A 751 -14.76 -0.76 2.37
C THR A 751 -13.83 -1.90 2.75
N GLY A 752 -13.76 -2.31 4.02
CA GLY A 752 -12.82 -3.32 4.52
C GLY A 752 -12.95 -4.67 3.84
N LEU A 753 -14.17 -5.20 3.71
CA LEU A 753 -14.44 -6.48 3.03
C LEU A 753 -14.05 -6.39 1.55
N THR A 754 -14.40 -5.28 0.89
CA THR A 754 -14.06 -5.08 -0.53
C THR A 754 -12.55 -5.02 -0.71
N ALA A 755 -11.82 -4.30 0.14
CA ALA A 755 -10.36 -4.23 0.08
C ALA A 755 -9.72 -5.63 0.28
N GLU A 756 -10.23 -6.42 1.22
CA GLU A 756 -9.80 -7.80 1.48
C GLU A 756 -10.04 -8.71 0.25
N HIS A 757 -11.26 -8.70 -0.28
CA HIS A 757 -11.63 -9.52 -1.43
C HIS A 757 -10.86 -9.16 -2.70
N LEU A 758 -10.49 -7.90 -2.88
CA LEU A 758 -9.72 -7.43 -4.04
C LEU A 758 -8.19 -7.52 -3.80
N GLY A 759 -7.75 -7.73 -2.55
CA GLY A 759 -6.33 -7.74 -2.19
C GLY A 759 -5.70 -6.35 -2.24
N ILE A 760 -6.47 -5.30 -1.96
CA ILE A 760 -5.99 -3.91 -1.87
C ILE A 760 -5.43 -3.68 -0.47
N ALA A 761 -4.17 -3.23 -0.39
CA ALA A 761 -3.51 -2.94 0.88
C ALA A 761 -3.71 -1.47 1.32
N ASP A 762 -3.65 -1.24 2.63
CA ASP A 762 -3.62 0.08 3.27
C ASP A 762 -4.80 1.00 2.93
N ARG A 763 -5.96 0.46 2.50
CA ARG A 763 -7.20 1.17 2.18
C ARG A 763 -8.42 0.42 2.71
N GLY A 764 -9.58 1.06 2.75
CA GLY A 764 -10.84 0.47 3.20
C GLY A 764 -11.02 0.43 4.71
N LEU A 765 -10.04 0.87 5.51
CA LEU A 765 -10.12 0.98 6.96
C LEU A 765 -9.63 2.35 7.45
N ILE A 766 -10.19 2.84 8.56
CA ILE A 766 -9.67 4.01 9.27
C ILE A 766 -8.80 3.54 10.43
N MET A 767 -7.52 3.36 10.15
CA MET A 767 -6.52 2.99 11.15
C MET A 767 -5.15 3.60 10.85
N PRO A 768 -4.30 3.81 11.87
CA PRO A 768 -3.00 4.42 11.67
C PRO A 768 -2.16 3.73 10.59
N GLY A 769 -1.60 4.52 9.68
CA GLY A 769 -0.79 4.07 8.55
C GLY A 769 -1.58 3.82 7.25
N TYR A 770 -2.90 3.70 7.30
CA TYR A 770 -3.75 3.57 6.12
C TYR A 770 -3.90 4.92 5.39
N TYR A 771 -4.17 4.88 4.11
CA TYR A 771 -4.47 6.09 3.35
C TYR A 771 -5.73 6.76 3.89
N ALA A 772 -5.71 8.08 3.95
CA ALA A 772 -6.85 8.88 4.41
C ALA A 772 -7.85 9.07 3.25
N ASP A 773 -8.48 7.96 2.85
CA ASP A 773 -9.65 7.93 2.00
C ASP A 773 -10.86 7.85 2.92
N LEU A 774 -11.64 8.91 3.01
CA LEU A 774 -12.69 9.06 4.01
C LEU A 774 -13.97 9.64 3.41
N VAL A 775 -15.09 9.31 4.04
CA VAL A 775 -16.38 9.93 3.74
C VAL A 775 -17.08 10.36 5.02
N LEU A 776 -17.53 11.61 5.05
CA LEU A 776 -18.38 12.18 6.12
C LEU A 776 -19.79 12.33 5.58
N PHE A 777 -20.77 11.70 6.23
CA PHE A 777 -22.16 11.69 5.77
C PHE A 777 -23.17 11.66 6.92
N ASP A 778 -24.39 12.06 6.61
CA ASP A 778 -25.54 11.95 7.51
C ASP A 778 -26.36 10.69 7.20
N PRO A 779 -26.31 9.63 8.03
CA PRO A 779 -27.07 8.41 7.78
C PRO A 779 -28.59 8.61 7.81
N SER A 780 -29.09 9.71 8.40
CA SER A 780 -30.53 10.03 8.46
C SER A 780 -31.07 10.62 7.16
N THR A 781 -30.20 11.25 6.34
CA THR A 781 -30.59 11.98 5.12
C THR A 781 -29.96 11.45 3.85
N VAL A 782 -28.99 10.53 3.94
CA VAL A 782 -28.33 9.96 2.77
C VAL A 782 -29.34 9.24 1.86
N SER A 783 -29.32 9.60 0.58
CA SER A 783 -30.25 9.03 -0.42
C SER A 783 -29.71 9.20 -1.83
N ASP A 784 -30.03 8.25 -2.69
CA ASP A 784 -29.93 8.39 -4.15
C ASP A 784 -31.06 9.29 -4.66
N ASN A 785 -30.74 10.20 -5.55
CA ASN A 785 -31.69 11.08 -6.20
C ASN A 785 -31.76 10.83 -7.73
N SER A 786 -30.86 10.01 -8.24
CA SER A 786 -30.77 9.69 -9.66
C SER A 786 -31.92 8.80 -10.12
N THR A 787 -32.45 9.10 -11.32
CA THR A 787 -33.55 8.37 -11.96
C THR A 787 -33.22 8.11 -13.44
N PHE A 788 -34.02 7.34 -14.15
CA PHE A 788 -33.84 7.13 -15.59
C PHE A 788 -34.07 8.39 -16.41
N THR A 789 -34.81 9.37 -15.88
CA THR A 789 -35.04 10.68 -16.54
C THR A 789 -34.01 11.73 -16.16
N ASP A 790 -33.36 11.55 -15.02
CA ASP A 790 -32.24 12.39 -14.53
C ASP A 790 -31.21 11.50 -13.88
N SER A 791 -30.42 10.79 -14.69
CA SER A 791 -29.45 9.80 -14.24
C SER A 791 -28.19 10.42 -13.61
N LYS A 792 -28.01 11.73 -13.71
CA LYS A 792 -26.89 12.49 -13.16
C LYS A 792 -27.25 13.33 -11.92
N ALA A 793 -28.45 13.18 -11.38
CA ALA A 793 -28.85 13.85 -10.16
C ALA A 793 -27.92 13.43 -9.00
N LEU A 794 -27.32 14.42 -8.34
CA LEU A 794 -26.38 14.16 -7.22
C LEU A 794 -27.13 13.62 -6.02
N SER A 795 -26.51 12.68 -5.34
CA SER A 795 -26.97 12.12 -4.07
C SER A 795 -27.08 13.19 -2.97
N SER A 796 -27.90 12.94 -1.98
CA SER A 796 -27.98 13.74 -0.75
C SER A 796 -27.34 13.04 0.43
N GLY A 797 -26.98 13.81 1.50
CA GLY A 797 -26.46 13.31 2.75
C GLY A 797 -24.95 13.09 2.80
N ILE A 798 -24.23 13.13 1.68
CA ILE A 798 -22.75 13.14 1.66
C ILE A 798 -22.28 14.57 1.89
N SER A 799 -21.53 14.80 2.97
CA SER A 799 -21.02 16.13 3.35
C SER A 799 -19.64 16.39 2.81
N MET A 800 -18.70 15.48 3.02
CA MET A 800 -17.31 15.62 2.57
C MET A 800 -16.72 14.26 2.15
N VAL A 801 -15.80 14.28 1.19
CA VAL A 801 -15.02 13.12 0.77
C VAL A 801 -13.56 13.51 0.66
N TRP A 802 -12.70 12.70 1.30
CA TRP A 802 -11.24 12.81 1.20
C TRP A 802 -10.70 11.66 0.38
N VAL A 803 -9.77 11.96 -0.50
CA VAL A 803 -8.95 10.98 -1.21
C VAL A 803 -7.48 11.30 -0.92
N ASN A 804 -6.76 10.30 -0.44
CA ASN A 804 -5.35 10.49 -0.07
C ASN A 804 -5.11 11.74 0.80
N GLY A 805 -6.00 12.00 1.77
CA GLY A 805 -5.90 13.11 2.71
C GLY A 805 -6.29 14.49 2.17
N LYS A 806 -6.82 14.58 0.95
CA LYS A 806 -7.31 15.84 0.37
C LYS A 806 -8.82 15.79 0.18
N ILE A 807 -9.51 16.89 0.51
CA ILE A 807 -10.95 17.01 0.29
C ILE A 807 -11.18 17.17 -1.21
N VAL A 808 -11.84 16.20 -1.83
CA VAL A 808 -12.19 16.21 -3.27
C VAL A 808 -13.65 16.61 -3.53
N TYR A 809 -14.51 16.45 -2.53
CA TYR A 809 -15.94 16.78 -2.61
C TYR A 809 -16.41 17.35 -1.28
N GLN A 810 -17.16 18.44 -1.33
CA GLN A 810 -17.75 19.10 -0.18
C GLN A 810 -19.04 19.84 -0.58
N ASP A 811 -20.10 19.68 0.21
CA ASP A 811 -21.37 20.41 0.06
C ASP A 811 -21.93 20.37 -1.39
N LYS A 812 -21.97 19.19 -1.99
CA LYS A 812 -22.44 18.94 -3.37
C LYS A 812 -21.58 19.56 -4.46
N LYS A 813 -20.32 19.88 -4.17
CA LYS A 813 -19.36 20.44 -5.14
C LYS A 813 -18.04 19.70 -5.08
N THR A 814 -17.39 19.61 -6.23
CA THR A 814 -15.99 19.19 -6.31
C THR A 814 -15.08 20.34 -5.89
N THR A 815 -13.95 20.02 -5.30
CA THR A 815 -12.93 21.02 -4.91
C THR A 815 -11.90 21.25 -5.99
N HIS A 816 -11.93 20.44 -7.07
CA HIS A 816 -10.91 20.38 -8.13
C HIS A 816 -9.52 19.97 -7.62
N GLU A 817 -9.45 19.31 -6.47
CA GLU A 817 -8.25 18.61 -6.01
C GLU A 817 -8.19 17.23 -6.68
N HIS A 818 -7.02 16.88 -7.21
CA HIS A 818 -6.81 15.64 -7.95
C HIS A 818 -5.71 14.77 -7.33
N PRO A 819 -5.89 14.29 -6.08
CA PRO A 819 -4.89 13.51 -5.36
C PRO A 819 -4.95 12.01 -5.67
N GLY A 820 -5.82 11.59 -6.58
CA GLY A 820 -6.02 10.19 -6.94
C GLY A 820 -4.75 9.56 -7.51
N MET A 821 -4.62 8.27 -7.29
CA MET A 821 -3.45 7.51 -7.75
C MET A 821 -3.85 6.14 -8.30
N PHE A 822 -2.96 5.55 -9.06
CA PHE A 822 -3.09 4.15 -9.44
C PHE A 822 -2.86 3.26 -8.20
N VAL A 823 -3.82 2.38 -7.92
CA VAL A 823 -3.73 1.42 -6.80
C VAL A 823 -3.25 0.09 -7.35
N ALA A 824 -1.98 -0.16 -7.16
CA ALA A 824 -1.34 -1.37 -7.64
C ALA A 824 -1.58 -2.56 -6.69
N ARG A 825 -1.58 -3.76 -7.24
CA ARG A 825 -1.56 -5.01 -6.46
C ARG A 825 -0.31 -5.06 -5.56
N PRO A 826 -0.42 -5.50 -4.29
CA PRO A 826 0.75 -5.69 -3.43
C PRO A 826 1.79 -6.64 -4.04
N GLY A 827 3.06 -6.25 -3.97
CA GLY A 827 4.18 -7.03 -4.52
C GLY A 827 4.36 -6.92 -6.04
N SER A 828 3.66 -6.02 -6.75
CA SER A 828 3.94 -5.66 -8.14
C SER A 828 5.26 -4.87 -8.26
N LYS A 829 5.83 -4.83 -9.48
CA LYS A 829 7.10 -4.13 -9.78
C LYS A 829 6.92 -2.64 -9.97
#